data_860c1d033c61fb069d6238012922fa8b
#
_entry.id   860c1d033c61fb069d6238012922fa8b
#
_cell.length_a   1.000
_cell.length_b   1.000
_cell.length_c   1.000
_cell.angle_alpha   90.00
_cell.angle_beta   90.00
_cell.angle_gamma   90.00
#
_symmetry.space_group_name_H-M   'P 1'
#
loop_
_entity.id
_entity.type
_entity.pdbx_description
1 polymer ?
#
loop_
_entity_poly.entity_id
_entity_poly.type
_entity_poly.pdbx_seq_one_letter_code
_entity_poly.pdbx_strand_id
1 'polypeptide(L)'
;MNLFHRRVLSGALLASTGLVGAKIVAQSTAPAAPAAPPTSQTQEPEAPHGKVLYQSHGDAPDASAQPQQQSSSPSAENQASPAGAPQLTDEDRAAIRITRYDLDVRITPATAHLTGRARLTLRNASDKPLPRIALQISSALTWQSASLDGRGLAVAQHLLDTDADHTGRARELILTLPAPLAPGDSLKLDTFYSGAITVSSGRLERLGISSSQADKGDWDAITPDATALRGFGNVLWFPVAAPQLFLEDNTLVPAIGRARLEHATTPISLRLSVEYSGDAPVAAYFCGRRQPLAALHDNNDAPIAYGSGIATATFPSEPIGVRPLSLFVIARPESLIAPLPSMSSTTAAGGTPMLAVESTDDQALPSLADSAERVAPLLQQWLGPHPLSALTIIDHSGQPFEDGPLLVAPVGQLAGSSAAPLIAHSLTHAWVQTGQPWMDEGLAEFFSLLWNEREHGRDAAVGQLEALMHPVAAADTLSENAPNDSSEQSTSSAASAAVGQPLIDAYDELFVRRKAAAVWWMLRDIAGEQPLQLALTAWRTQPPSRDSAEAQAEAFEALLEKTSGKDLSWFFNDWILHDRGLPALSIVDVTPRELPAGSGHDKGWLVAVTVHNAGAAVAEVPLVVNAGTLAITRRMRIPGLSNATERVLIESAPTQVTVNDGSTPESGPGTHTRTIVQHPE
;
A
#
# COMPACT_ATOMS: atom_id res chain seq x y z
N MET A 1 9.71 1.32 64.62
CA MET A 1 10.93 1.73 65.34
C MET A 1 11.84 2.42 64.31
N ASN A 2 11.84 3.71 64.42
CA ASN A 2 12.92 4.70 64.20
C ASN A 2 13.64 4.70 62.86
N LEU A 3 13.59 5.73 62.15
CA LEU A 3 13.74 7.19 62.27
C LEU A 3 14.94 7.68 61.44
N PHE A 4 14.69 8.72 60.62
CA PHE A 4 15.49 9.92 60.38
C PHE A 4 16.73 9.83 59.47
N HIS A 5 17.09 10.74 58.58
CA HIS A 5 16.84 12.18 58.37
C HIS A 5 17.34 12.52 56.95
N ARG A 6 16.63 13.32 56.11
CA ARG A 6 16.73 14.78 55.92
C ARG A 6 18.11 15.34 55.49
N ARG A 7 18.24 15.94 54.33
CA ARG A 7 18.27 17.39 53.97
C ARG A 7 18.80 17.52 52.55
N VAL A 8 18.10 18.15 51.62
CA VAL A 8 17.75 19.56 51.36
C VAL A 8 18.96 20.44 51.06
N LEU A 9 18.95 21.06 49.94
CA LEU A 9 19.11 22.44 49.47
C LEU A 9 19.77 22.43 48.08
N SER A 10 19.13 22.93 47.06
CA SER A 10 18.73 24.30 46.68
C SER A 10 19.77 24.99 45.80
N GLY A 11 19.29 25.59 44.79
CA GLY A 11 19.90 26.70 44.05
C GLY A 11 19.65 26.50 42.56
N ALA A 12 18.59 26.94 42.02
CA ALA A 12 18.16 28.29 41.64
C ALA A 12 18.80 28.75 40.33
N LEU A 13 17.92 28.90 39.36
CA LEU A 13 17.55 30.13 38.63
C LEU A 13 18.49 30.58 37.51
N LEU A 14 17.97 30.70 36.34
CA LEU A 14 17.73 31.85 35.45
C LEU A 14 17.56 31.30 34.02
N ALA A 15 16.43 31.34 33.47
CA ALA A 15 15.70 32.33 32.66
C ALA A 15 16.58 33.07 31.65
N SER A 16 16.30 32.92 30.38
CA SER A 16 15.87 33.97 29.46
C SER A 16 16.01 33.56 28.01
N THR A 17 14.89 33.55 27.32
CA THR A 17 14.54 34.31 26.12
C THR A 17 15.57 34.41 24.99
N GLY A 18 15.12 34.13 23.79
CA GLY A 18 15.69 34.67 22.57
C GLY A 18 15.31 33.96 21.31
N LEU A 19 14.19 34.39 20.74
CA LEU A 19 13.97 34.32 19.28
C LEU A 19 15.20 34.85 18.55
N VAL A 20 15.51 34.38 17.38
CA VAL A 20 15.62 35.12 16.12
C VAL A 20 16.30 34.23 15.08
N GLY A 21 15.69 34.12 13.94
CA GLY A 21 16.24 33.50 12.74
C GLY A 21 17.39 34.32 12.16
N ALA A 22 18.34 33.63 11.57
CA ALA A 22 19.35 34.28 10.72
C ALA A 22 19.51 33.47 9.42
N LYS A 23 19.05 34.08 8.33
CA LYS A 23 19.52 33.78 6.99
C LYS A 23 20.99 34.20 6.90
N ILE A 24 21.84 33.28 6.48
CA ILE A 24 23.21 33.65 6.06
C ILE A 24 23.23 33.67 4.54
N VAL A 25 23.36 34.90 4.01
CA VAL A 25 23.74 35.17 2.62
C VAL A 25 25.25 35.42 2.65
N ALA A 26 26.02 34.63 1.94
CA ALA A 26 27.43 34.94 1.70
C ALA A 26 27.54 35.71 0.39
N GLN A 27 27.94 36.97 0.51
CA GLN A 27 28.41 37.80 -0.59
C GLN A 27 29.91 37.56 -0.84
N SER A 28 30.29 37.41 -2.09
CA SER A 28 31.68 37.60 -2.53
C SER A 28 31.69 38.66 -3.61
N THR A 29 32.61 39.59 -3.43
CA THR A 29 32.78 40.85 -4.14
C THR A 29 33.60 40.76 -5.41
N ALA A 30 33.16 41.48 -6.39
CA ALA A 30 33.58 42.19 -7.59
C ALA A 30 35.06 42.25 -8.03
N PRO A 31 35.45 42.69 -9.27
CA PRO A 31 35.21 44.06 -9.71
C PRO A 31 34.75 44.31 -11.17
N ALA A 32 34.34 45.56 -11.38
CA ALA A 32 33.73 46.21 -12.53
C ALA A 32 34.71 46.56 -13.69
N ALA A 33 34.32 46.83 -14.89
CA ALA A 33 33.46 47.65 -15.70
C ALA A 33 33.99 47.65 -17.16
N PRO A 34 33.52 48.34 -18.19
CA PRO A 34 32.55 49.41 -18.28
C PRO A 34 31.48 49.30 -19.38
N ALA A 35 30.62 50.29 -19.42
CA ALA A 35 29.38 50.53 -20.11
C ALA A 35 29.45 50.92 -21.61
N ALA A 36 28.38 50.75 -22.38
CA ALA A 36 27.27 51.64 -22.71
C ALA A 36 26.66 51.29 -24.09
N PRO A 37 25.63 51.93 -24.66
CA PRO A 37 24.31 52.23 -24.13
C PRO A 37 23.14 51.74 -25.06
N PRO A 38 21.92 52.31 -25.00
CA PRO A 38 20.69 51.52 -24.95
C PRO A 38 19.83 51.57 -26.18
N THR A 39 18.87 50.62 -26.29
CA THR A 39 17.60 50.92 -26.94
C THR A 39 16.47 50.06 -26.35
N SER A 40 15.49 50.78 -25.92
CA SER A 40 14.20 50.35 -25.39
C SER A 40 13.34 49.61 -26.40
N GLN A 41 12.70 48.52 -25.98
CA GLN A 41 11.32 48.23 -26.34
C GLN A 41 10.68 47.34 -25.29
N THR A 42 9.63 47.87 -24.70
CA THR A 42 8.68 47.26 -23.78
C THR A 42 7.91 46.15 -24.47
N GLN A 43 7.93 44.94 -23.94
CA GLN A 43 6.94 43.89 -24.24
C GLN A 43 6.43 43.30 -22.96
N GLU A 44 5.10 43.29 -22.81
CA GLU A 44 4.34 42.64 -21.73
C GLU A 44 4.61 41.13 -21.65
N PRO A 45 4.53 40.51 -20.48
CA PRO A 45 4.70 39.06 -20.36
C PRO A 45 3.41 38.33 -20.77
N GLU A 46 3.48 37.59 -21.84
CA GLU A 46 2.51 36.59 -22.25
C GLU A 46 2.56 35.36 -21.29
N ALA A 47 1.37 34.85 -20.92
CA ALA A 47 1.22 33.68 -20.12
C ALA A 47 1.73 32.39 -20.82
N PRO A 48 2.28 31.43 -20.10
CA PRO A 48 2.83 30.24 -20.73
C PRO A 48 1.72 29.34 -21.27
N HIS A 49 1.63 29.23 -22.56
CA HIS A 49 0.86 28.21 -23.28
C HIS A 49 1.61 26.87 -23.20
N GLY A 50 0.91 25.81 -22.80
CA GLY A 50 1.44 24.47 -22.77
C GLY A 50 1.98 24.02 -24.13
N LYS A 51 3.16 23.45 -24.16
CA LYS A 51 3.83 22.92 -25.35
C LYS A 51 3.16 21.60 -25.75
N VAL A 52 2.55 21.54 -26.91
CA VAL A 52 2.14 20.28 -27.56
C VAL A 52 3.38 19.48 -27.93
N LEU A 53 3.57 18.29 -27.37
CA LEU A 53 4.77 17.46 -27.51
C LEU A 53 4.72 16.46 -28.69
N TYR A 54 3.66 16.38 -29.47
CA TYR A 54 3.63 15.49 -30.65
C TYR A 54 2.74 16.02 -31.77
N GLN A 55 3.34 16.27 -32.91
CA GLN A 55 2.67 16.40 -34.20
C GLN A 55 3.45 15.55 -35.20
N SER A 56 2.89 14.42 -35.62
CA SER A 56 3.44 13.65 -36.72
C SER A 56 2.95 14.22 -38.03
N HIS A 57 3.87 14.73 -38.84
CA HIS A 57 3.64 15.01 -40.26
C HIS A 57 4.33 13.90 -41.03
N GLY A 58 3.53 13.11 -41.73
CA GLY A 58 4.04 12.20 -42.73
C GLY A 58 4.45 12.96 -43.97
N ASP A 59 5.71 12.87 -44.37
CA ASP A 59 6.16 13.25 -45.70
C ASP A 59 6.79 12.05 -46.42
N ALA A 60 6.46 11.92 -47.68
CA ALA A 60 6.85 10.85 -48.58
C ALA A 60 8.36 10.87 -48.94
N PRO A 61 8.91 9.77 -49.43
CA PRO A 61 10.36 9.57 -49.48
C PRO A 61 10.98 10.20 -50.74
N ASP A 62 12.13 10.85 -50.55
CA ASP A 62 13.00 11.23 -51.64
C ASP A 62 14.19 10.26 -51.73
N ALA A 63 14.40 9.71 -52.92
CA ALA A 63 15.37 8.70 -53.23
C ALA A 63 16.70 9.35 -53.64
N SER A 64 17.78 9.04 -52.95
CA SER A 64 19.12 8.82 -53.49
C SER A 64 20.23 8.96 -52.47
N ALA A 65 20.86 7.84 -52.07
CA ALA A 65 22.31 7.68 -51.82
C ALA A 65 22.65 6.20 -51.57
N GLN A 66 23.66 5.73 -52.26
CA GLN A 66 24.17 4.37 -52.27
C GLN A 66 25.02 4.00 -51.04
N PRO A 67 25.36 2.69 -50.82
CA PRO A 67 25.57 2.12 -49.50
C PRO A 67 27.02 2.03 -49.08
N GLN A 68 27.26 2.16 -47.77
CA GLN A 68 28.49 1.63 -47.15
C GLN A 68 28.14 0.39 -46.31
N GLN A 69 28.80 -0.70 -46.67
CA GLN A 69 28.75 -1.97 -45.98
C GLN A 69 29.36 -1.86 -44.58
N GLN A 70 28.60 -2.18 -43.56
CA GLN A 70 29.14 -2.62 -42.26
C GLN A 70 28.51 -3.96 -41.88
N SER A 71 29.38 -4.88 -41.53
CA SER A 71 29.13 -6.26 -41.17
C SER A 71 28.20 -6.39 -39.97
N SER A 72 27.04 -6.99 -40.16
CA SER A 72 26.09 -7.37 -39.14
C SER A 72 26.26 -8.80 -38.69
N SER A 73 26.44 -8.99 -37.40
CA SER A 73 26.22 -10.30 -36.72
C SER A 73 24.73 -10.62 -36.72
N PRO A 74 24.29 -11.86 -36.77
CA PRO A 74 22.90 -12.20 -36.98
C PRO A 74 22.06 -11.94 -35.72
N SER A 75 21.17 -11.00 -35.79
CA SER A 75 20.06 -10.84 -34.85
C SER A 75 19.07 -11.99 -35.01
N ALA A 76 18.68 -12.60 -33.92
CA ALA A 76 17.63 -13.61 -33.87
C ALA A 76 16.34 -13.09 -34.52
N GLU A 77 15.88 -13.79 -35.54
CA GLU A 77 14.72 -13.45 -36.32
C GLU A 77 13.45 -13.41 -35.47
N ASN A 78 12.76 -12.30 -35.56
CA ASN A 78 11.36 -12.15 -35.24
C ASN A 78 10.54 -13.11 -36.13
N GLN A 79 10.09 -14.23 -35.61
CA GLN A 79 9.13 -15.06 -36.31
C GLN A 79 7.80 -14.30 -36.36
N ALA A 80 7.52 -13.68 -37.49
CA ALA A 80 6.26 -13.04 -37.77
C ALA A 80 5.09 -14.04 -37.54
N SER A 81 4.11 -13.64 -36.75
CA SER A 81 2.84 -14.34 -36.64
C SER A 81 2.27 -14.65 -38.02
N PRO A 82 1.69 -15.82 -38.25
CA PRO A 82 1.06 -16.13 -39.54
C PRO A 82 -0.02 -15.10 -39.82
N ALA A 83 0.12 -14.41 -40.95
CA ALA A 83 -0.81 -13.40 -41.40
C ALA A 83 -2.23 -14.03 -41.52
N GLY A 84 -3.17 -13.64 -40.66
CA GLY A 84 -4.57 -14.03 -40.75
C GLY A 84 -5.22 -14.59 -39.48
N ALA A 85 -4.53 -14.89 -38.38
CA ALA A 85 -5.19 -15.21 -37.14
C ALA A 85 -5.70 -13.93 -36.48
N PRO A 86 -7.00 -13.84 -36.07
CA PRO A 86 -7.48 -12.67 -35.34
C PRO A 86 -6.64 -12.48 -34.08
N GLN A 87 -6.18 -11.23 -33.86
CA GLN A 87 -5.45 -10.87 -32.64
C GLN A 87 -6.36 -11.11 -31.44
N LEU A 88 -5.78 -11.55 -30.31
CA LEU A 88 -6.51 -11.66 -29.04
C LEU A 88 -6.85 -10.24 -28.55
N THR A 89 -8.08 -10.07 -28.10
CA THR A 89 -8.52 -8.85 -27.41
C THR A 89 -8.10 -8.88 -25.94
N ASP A 90 -8.20 -7.76 -25.25
CA ASP A 90 -7.97 -7.72 -23.81
C ASP A 90 -9.03 -8.49 -23.02
N GLU A 91 -10.27 -8.57 -23.53
CA GLU A 91 -11.32 -9.44 -23.00
C GLU A 91 -10.90 -10.94 -23.08
N ASP A 92 -10.32 -11.36 -24.21
CA ASP A 92 -9.80 -12.73 -24.36
C ASP A 92 -8.66 -13.03 -23.39
N ARG A 93 -7.77 -12.05 -23.13
CA ARG A 93 -6.65 -12.16 -22.18
C ARG A 93 -7.14 -12.27 -20.73
N ALA A 94 -8.14 -11.46 -20.39
CA ALA A 94 -8.77 -11.46 -19.06
C ALA A 94 -9.72 -12.65 -18.82
N ALA A 95 -10.05 -13.41 -19.87
CA ALA A 95 -11.00 -14.54 -19.78
C ALA A 95 -10.44 -15.73 -18.98
N ILE A 96 -9.12 -15.82 -18.79
CA ILE A 96 -8.48 -16.90 -18.04
C ILE A 96 -8.11 -16.43 -16.63
N ARG A 97 -8.54 -17.21 -15.64
CA ARG A 97 -8.11 -17.10 -14.25
C ARG A 97 -7.20 -18.29 -13.90
N ILE A 98 -6.05 -17.98 -13.31
CA ILE A 98 -5.14 -19.01 -12.80
C ILE A 98 -5.55 -19.33 -11.36
N THR A 99 -5.99 -20.56 -11.11
CA THR A 99 -6.55 -20.99 -9.83
C THR A 99 -5.59 -21.85 -9.00
N ARG A 100 -4.42 -22.17 -9.55
CA ARG A 100 -3.33 -22.86 -8.85
C ARG A 100 -1.99 -22.62 -9.56
N TYR A 101 -0.94 -22.42 -8.77
CA TYR A 101 0.43 -22.41 -9.23
C TYR A 101 1.27 -23.46 -8.50
N ASP A 102 1.97 -24.32 -9.24
CA ASP A 102 3.05 -25.15 -8.75
C ASP A 102 4.32 -24.75 -9.52
N LEU A 103 5.18 -23.95 -8.89
CA LEU A 103 6.37 -23.38 -9.51
C LEU A 103 7.62 -24.17 -9.12
N ASP A 104 8.51 -24.38 -10.09
CA ASP A 104 9.84 -24.96 -9.89
C ASP A 104 10.83 -24.04 -10.60
N VAL A 105 11.62 -23.31 -9.82
CA VAL A 105 12.47 -22.21 -10.30
C VAL A 105 13.93 -22.47 -9.95
N ARG A 106 14.78 -22.32 -10.95
CA ARG A 106 16.24 -22.34 -10.78
C ARG A 106 16.80 -20.98 -11.14
N ILE A 107 17.63 -20.44 -10.26
CA ILE A 107 18.32 -19.17 -10.42
C ILE A 107 19.79 -19.43 -10.52
N THR A 108 20.44 -18.81 -11.51
CA THR A 108 21.90 -18.81 -11.72
C THR A 108 22.37 -17.35 -11.63
N PRO A 109 22.73 -16.84 -10.45
CA PRO A 109 23.07 -15.43 -10.22
C PRO A 109 24.24 -14.94 -11.07
N ALA A 110 25.23 -15.79 -11.32
CA ALA A 110 26.44 -15.46 -12.12
C ALA A 110 26.12 -15.00 -13.56
N THR A 111 24.98 -15.41 -14.12
CA THR A 111 24.52 -15.06 -15.47
C THR A 111 23.17 -14.34 -15.48
N ALA A 112 22.70 -13.87 -14.31
CA ALA A 112 21.37 -13.28 -14.10
C ALA A 112 20.21 -14.17 -14.61
N HIS A 113 20.41 -15.48 -14.71
CA HIS A 113 19.53 -16.40 -15.43
C HIS A 113 18.48 -17.03 -14.51
N LEU A 114 17.24 -17.06 -15.00
CA LEU A 114 16.12 -17.76 -14.39
C LEU A 114 15.64 -18.85 -15.34
N THR A 115 15.45 -20.05 -14.83
CA THR A 115 14.75 -21.14 -15.49
C THR A 115 13.52 -21.50 -14.67
N GLY A 116 12.32 -21.44 -15.25
CA GLY A 116 11.07 -21.70 -14.58
C GLY A 116 10.28 -22.82 -15.26
N ARG A 117 9.75 -23.73 -14.45
CA ARG A 117 8.67 -24.63 -14.82
C ARG A 117 7.46 -24.27 -14.00
N ALA A 118 6.35 -23.99 -14.67
CA ALA A 118 5.09 -23.73 -14.00
C ALA A 118 4.02 -24.75 -14.42
N ARG A 119 3.48 -25.44 -13.43
CA ARG A 119 2.25 -26.23 -13.59
C ARG A 119 1.10 -25.39 -13.08
N LEU A 120 0.20 -25.03 -13.98
CA LEU A 120 -0.90 -24.12 -13.76
C LEU A 120 -2.23 -24.86 -13.85
N THR A 121 -3.19 -24.47 -13.00
CA THR A 121 -4.60 -24.79 -13.25
C THR A 121 -5.27 -23.52 -13.75
N LEU A 122 -5.76 -23.56 -14.97
CA LEU A 122 -6.41 -22.44 -15.66
C LEU A 122 -7.91 -22.69 -15.72
N ARG A 123 -8.70 -21.68 -15.39
CA ARG A 123 -10.17 -21.72 -15.47
C ARG A 123 -10.66 -20.67 -16.46
N ASN A 124 -11.62 -21.05 -17.30
CA ASN A 124 -12.36 -20.09 -18.11
C ASN A 124 -13.32 -19.30 -17.21
N ALA A 125 -13.05 -18.03 -16.99
CA ALA A 125 -13.87 -17.13 -16.18
C ALA A 125 -14.90 -16.35 -17.02
N SER A 126 -14.85 -16.48 -18.36
CA SER A 126 -15.79 -15.83 -19.27
C SER A 126 -17.06 -16.68 -19.48
N ASP A 127 -18.05 -16.11 -20.14
CA ASP A 127 -19.30 -16.75 -20.53
C ASP A 127 -19.23 -17.47 -21.90
N LYS A 128 -18.05 -17.43 -22.57
CA LYS A 128 -17.83 -17.97 -23.93
C LYS A 128 -16.83 -19.12 -23.90
N PRO A 129 -16.99 -20.15 -24.79
CA PRO A 129 -15.97 -21.16 -24.97
C PRO A 129 -14.68 -20.55 -25.55
N LEU A 130 -13.52 -20.86 -24.97
CA LEU A 130 -12.22 -20.33 -25.37
C LEU A 130 -11.45 -21.35 -26.24
N PRO A 131 -11.31 -21.13 -27.55
CA PRO A 131 -10.52 -22.00 -28.45
C PRO A 131 -9.00 -21.71 -28.28
N ARG A 132 -8.63 -20.55 -27.73
CA ARG A 132 -7.25 -20.10 -27.50
C ARG A 132 -7.16 -19.46 -26.13
N ILE A 133 -5.97 -19.53 -25.54
CA ILE A 133 -5.63 -18.87 -24.28
C ILE A 133 -4.32 -18.10 -24.44
N ALA A 134 -4.16 -17.03 -23.69
CA ALA A 134 -2.93 -16.24 -23.62
C ALA A 134 -2.34 -16.27 -22.22
N LEU A 135 -1.01 -16.37 -22.14
CA LEU A 135 -0.23 -16.21 -20.93
C LEU A 135 0.96 -15.29 -21.21
N GLN A 136 1.40 -14.54 -20.20
CA GLN A 136 2.45 -13.56 -20.31
C GLN A 136 3.56 -13.84 -19.27
N ILE A 137 4.79 -13.58 -19.66
CA ILE A 137 5.98 -13.49 -18.79
C ILE A 137 6.79 -12.26 -19.21
N SER A 138 7.80 -11.86 -18.44
CA SER A 138 8.71 -10.78 -18.82
C SER A 138 9.24 -10.95 -20.24
N SER A 139 9.41 -9.84 -20.96
CA SER A 139 10.03 -9.86 -22.29
C SER A 139 11.46 -10.39 -22.25
N ALA A 140 12.13 -10.31 -21.09
CA ALA A 140 13.47 -10.86 -20.84
C ALA A 140 13.51 -12.39 -20.80
N LEU A 141 12.35 -13.04 -20.68
CA LEU A 141 12.20 -14.50 -20.67
C LEU A 141 11.64 -14.99 -22.01
N THR A 142 11.84 -16.27 -22.31
CA THR A 142 11.36 -16.92 -23.51
C THR A 142 10.66 -18.23 -23.16
N TRP A 143 9.47 -18.47 -23.70
CA TRP A 143 8.77 -19.73 -23.59
C TRP A 143 9.50 -20.82 -24.39
N GLN A 144 9.81 -21.91 -23.72
CA GLN A 144 10.51 -23.05 -24.35
C GLN A 144 9.52 -24.14 -24.76
N SER A 145 8.52 -24.42 -23.92
CA SER A 145 7.51 -25.42 -24.21
C SER A 145 6.23 -25.18 -23.42
N ALA A 146 5.12 -25.70 -23.95
CA ALA A 146 3.84 -25.83 -23.25
C ALA A 146 3.24 -27.19 -23.55
N SER A 147 2.61 -27.83 -22.56
CA SER A 147 1.95 -29.12 -22.72
C SER A 147 0.67 -29.22 -21.91
N LEU A 148 -0.33 -29.87 -22.49
CA LEU A 148 -1.61 -30.18 -21.88
C LEU A 148 -1.73 -31.71 -21.71
N ASP A 149 -1.91 -32.15 -20.47
CA ASP A 149 -1.97 -33.57 -20.12
C ASP A 149 -0.79 -34.41 -20.70
N GLY A 150 0.42 -33.82 -20.70
CA GLY A 150 1.63 -34.42 -21.22
C GLY A 150 1.78 -34.38 -22.76
N ARG A 151 0.82 -33.80 -23.48
CA ARG A 151 0.92 -33.59 -24.92
C ARG A 151 1.41 -32.20 -25.23
N GLY A 152 2.54 -32.08 -25.95
CA GLY A 152 3.09 -30.80 -26.37
C GLY A 152 2.10 -30.02 -27.23
N LEU A 153 1.97 -28.73 -26.95
CA LEU A 153 1.23 -27.77 -27.75
C LEU A 153 2.20 -26.93 -28.60
N ALA A 154 1.71 -26.46 -29.76
CA ALA A 154 2.49 -25.51 -30.54
C ALA A 154 2.58 -24.18 -29.77
N VAL A 155 3.79 -23.69 -29.61
CA VAL A 155 4.11 -22.43 -28.93
C VAL A 155 4.18 -21.31 -29.97
N ALA A 156 3.18 -20.44 -29.99
CA ALA A 156 3.26 -19.17 -30.70
C ALA A 156 3.49 -18.05 -29.68
N GLN A 157 4.58 -17.32 -29.83
CA GLN A 157 4.92 -16.24 -28.91
C GLN A 157 5.31 -14.98 -29.64
N HIS A 158 4.98 -13.82 -29.04
CA HIS A 158 5.34 -12.51 -29.55
C HIS A 158 5.58 -11.52 -28.40
N LEU A 159 6.07 -10.35 -28.71
CA LEU A 159 6.19 -9.25 -27.74
C LEU A 159 4.87 -8.45 -27.73
N LEU A 160 4.39 -8.16 -26.54
CA LEU A 160 3.22 -7.37 -26.24
C LEU A 160 3.63 -6.14 -25.43
N ASP A 161 3.27 -4.95 -25.85
CA ASP A 161 3.55 -3.72 -25.10
C ASP A 161 2.64 -3.69 -23.86
N THR A 162 3.22 -3.55 -22.68
CA THR A 162 2.50 -3.48 -21.41
C THR A 162 3.43 -3.02 -20.29
N ASP A 163 2.96 -2.19 -19.37
CA ASP A 163 3.70 -1.75 -18.19
C ASP A 163 3.59 -2.73 -17.00
N ALA A 164 2.91 -3.85 -17.18
CA ALA A 164 2.90 -4.93 -16.18
C ALA A 164 4.31 -5.50 -15.89
N ASP A 165 5.26 -5.26 -16.80
CA ASP A 165 6.67 -5.62 -16.67
C ASP A 165 7.59 -4.40 -16.77
N HIS A 166 8.69 -4.37 -16.02
CA HIS A 166 9.64 -3.24 -15.95
C HIS A 166 10.29 -2.90 -17.29
N THR A 167 10.34 -3.86 -18.22
CA THR A 167 10.85 -3.62 -19.58
C THR A 167 9.91 -2.81 -20.46
N GLY A 168 8.65 -2.57 -20.02
CA GLY A 168 7.56 -2.00 -20.82
C GLY A 168 6.97 -2.99 -21.81
N ARG A 169 7.34 -4.27 -21.74
CA ARG A 169 6.88 -5.34 -22.64
C ARG A 169 6.76 -6.67 -21.91
N ALA A 170 5.80 -7.47 -22.32
CA ALA A 170 5.69 -8.88 -21.96
C ALA A 170 5.92 -9.79 -23.17
N ARG A 171 6.33 -11.02 -22.91
CA ARG A 171 6.32 -12.07 -23.92
C ARG A 171 5.05 -12.87 -23.78
N GLU A 172 4.11 -12.66 -24.68
CA GLU A 172 2.84 -13.35 -24.73
C GLU A 172 2.98 -14.69 -25.43
N LEU A 173 2.46 -15.75 -24.81
CA LEU A 173 2.27 -17.08 -25.34
C LEU A 173 0.81 -17.25 -25.71
N ILE A 174 0.52 -17.57 -26.98
CA ILE A 174 -0.81 -17.92 -27.43
C ILE A 174 -0.87 -19.43 -27.71
N LEU A 175 -1.75 -20.12 -27.03
CA LEU A 175 -2.00 -21.55 -27.17
C LEU A 175 -3.36 -21.80 -27.81
N THR A 176 -3.36 -22.55 -28.93
CA THR A 176 -4.59 -23.09 -29.49
C THR A 176 -4.91 -24.41 -28.80
N LEU A 177 -6.10 -24.50 -28.21
CA LEU A 177 -6.54 -25.69 -27.49
C LEU A 177 -7.05 -26.76 -28.45
N PRO A 178 -6.84 -28.07 -28.18
CA PRO A 178 -7.36 -29.16 -28.97
C PRO A 178 -8.91 -29.20 -29.05
N ALA A 179 -9.54 -28.69 -27.98
CA ALA A 179 -10.98 -28.44 -27.90
C ALA A 179 -11.19 -27.13 -27.14
N PRO A 180 -12.22 -26.32 -27.50
CA PRO A 180 -12.53 -25.10 -26.77
C PRO A 180 -12.79 -25.36 -25.28
N LEU A 181 -12.23 -24.56 -24.38
CA LEU A 181 -12.48 -24.61 -22.94
C LEU A 181 -13.84 -23.97 -22.64
N ALA A 182 -14.81 -24.75 -22.17
CA ALA A 182 -16.15 -24.24 -21.90
C ALA A 182 -16.14 -23.23 -20.68
N PRO A 183 -17.15 -22.35 -20.59
CA PRO A 183 -17.31 -21.46 -19.45
C PRO A 183 -17.30 -22.24 -18.12
N GLY A 184 -16.49 -21.77 -17.16
CA GLY A 184 -16.35 -22.37 -15.85
C GLY A 184 -15.45 -23.62 -15.78
N ASP A 185 -15.12 -24.23 -16.92
CA ASP A 185 -14.23 -25.39 -16.97
C ASP A 185 -12.77 -25.03 -16.69
N SER A 186 -12.00 -26.02 -16.29
CA SER A 186 -10.57 -25.87 -15.96
C SER A 186 -9.71 -26.86 -16.72
N LEU A 187 -8.48 -26.47 -17.01
CA LEU A 187 -7.45 -27.33 -17.58
C LEU A 187 -6.12 -27.21 -16.80
N LYS A 188 -5.26 -28.21 -16.92
CA LYS A 188 -3.90 -28.20 -16.34
C LYS A 188 -2.88 -28.01 -17.44
N LEU A 189 -2.06 -26.98 -17.32
CA LEU A 189 -1.03 -26.62 -18.28
C LEU A 189 0.34 -26.71 -17.61
N ASP A 190 1.27 -27.45 -18.20
CA ASP A 190 2.69 -27.42 -17.87
C ASP A 190 3.40 -26.48 -18.85
N THR A 191 4.19 -25.53 -18.32
CA THR A 191 5.00 -24.61 -19.15
C THR A 191 6.43 -24.59 -18.67
N PHE A 192 7.35 -24.33 -19.62
CA PHE A 192 8.77 -24.15 -19.35
C PHE A 192 9.26 -22.88 -20.03
N TYR A 193 10.01 -22.06 -19.30
CA TYR A 193 10.53 -20.79 -19.77
C TYR A 193 11.87 -20.47 -19.13
N SER A 194 12.67 -19.63 -19.79
CA SER A 194 13.96 -19.22 -19.26
C SER A 194 14.45 -17.92 -19.89
N GLY A 195 15.38 -17.24 -19.22
CA GLY A 195 16.04 -16.05 -19.71
C GLY A 195 16.82 -15.32 -18.62
N ALA A 196 17.42 -14.19 -18.96
CA ALA A 196 18.18 -13.38 -18.02
C ALA A 196 17.35 -12.16 -17.58
N ILE A 197 17.16 -12.01 -16.27
CA ILE A 197 16.48 -10.86 -15.68
C ILE A 197 17.52 -9.90 -15.11
N THR A 198 17.71 -8.79 -15.81
CA THR A 198 18.62 -7.70 -15.44
C THR A 198 17.81 -6.44 -15.15
N VAL A 199 18.40 -5.48 -14.48
CA VAL A 199 17.76 -4.16 -14.26
C VAL A 199 17.28 -3.61 -15.62
N SER A 200 16.06 -3.15 -15.65
CA SER A 200 15.45 -2.50 -16.80
C SER A 200 14.38 -1.51 -16.32
N SER A 201 14.46 -0.31 -16.83
CA SER A 201 13.50 0.78 -16.52
C SER A 201 12.76 1.28 -17.77
N GLY A 202 12.70 0.45 -18.80
CA GLY A 202 12.21 0.85 -20.13
C GLY A 202 10.81 1.43 -20.13
N ARG A 203 9.91 0.97 -19.25
CA ARG A 203 8.56 1.54 -19.11
C ARG A 203 8.58 2.96 -18.55
N LEU A 204 9.43 3.26 -17.57
CA LEU A 204 9.54 4.58 -16.95
C LEU A 204 10.30 5.57 -17.84
N GLU A 205 11.32 5.09 -18.54
CA GLU A 205 12.06 5.90 -19.52
C GLU A 205 11.15 6.32 -20.69
N ARG A 206 10.23 5.46 -21.12
CA ARG A 206 9.21 5.79 -22.13
C ARG A 206 8.32 6.96 -21.69
N LEU A 207 8.05 7.09 -20.38
CA LEU A 207 7.32 8.21 -19.79
C LEU A 207 8.18 9.47 -19.60
N GLY A 208 9.44 9.46 -20.05
CA GLY A 208 10.36 10.60 -19.93
C GLY A 208 11.04 10.73 -18.57
N ILE A 209 10.97 9.72 -17.73
CA ILE A 209 11.71 9.68 -16.46
C ILE A 209 13.17 9.40 -16.78
N SER A 210 14.10 10.15 -16.15
CA SER A 210 15.53 9.93 -16.34
C SER A 210 15.95 8.53 -15.86
N SER A 211 16.87 7.86 -16.55
CA SER A 211 17.35 6.52 -16.21
C SER A 211 17.74 6.41 -14.73
N SER A 212 18.46 7.40 -14.18
CA SER A 212 18.89 7.40 -12.77
C SER A 212 17.74 7.47 -11.75
N GLN A 213 16.57 7.94 -12.12
CA GLN A 213 15.36 7.92 -11.32
C GLN A 213 14.52 6.66 -11.61
N ALA A 214 14.46 6.26 -12.87
CA ALA A 214 13.73 5.10 -13.31
C ALA A 214 14.30 3.80 -12.69
N ASP A 215 15.62 3.65 -12.64
CA ASP A 215 16.30 2.52 -12.00
C ASP A 215 16.02 2.40 -10.49
N LYS A 216 15.69 3.50 -9.82
CA LYS A 216 15.25 3.46 -8.41
C LYS A 216 13.84 2.91 -8.25
N GLY A 217 12.99 3.06 -9.25
CA GLY A 217 11.64 2.51 -9.28
C GLY A 217 11.62 1.07 -9.76
N ASP A 218 12.30 0.80 -10.88
CA ASP A 218 12.35 -0.51 -11.56
C ASP A 218 13.70 -1.22 -11.32
N TRP A 219 13.92 -1.63 -10.07
CA TRP A 219 15.18 -2.24 -9.60
C TRP A 219 15.20 -3.77 -9.58
N ASP A 220 14.16 -4.43 -10.13
CA ASP A 220 14.08 -5.89 -10.16
C ASP A 220 15.21 -6.51 -11.01
N ALA A 221 15.95 -7.42 -10.41
CA ALA A 221 17.06 -8.11 -11.10
C ALA A 221 17.51 -9.37 -10.36
N ILE A 222 18.23 -10.22 -11.08
CA ILE A 222 19.06 -11.27 -10.54
C ILE A 222 20.51 -10.82 -10.67
N THR A 223 21.20 -10.69 -9.56
CA THR A 223 22.62 -10.31 -9.50
C THR A 223 23.43 -11.35 -8.72
N PRO A 224 24.76 -11.35 -8.80
CA PRO A 224 25.59 -12.22 -7.97
C PRO A 224 25.37 -12.04 -6.47
N ASP A 225 25.03 -10.83 -6.03
CA ASP A 225 24.88 -10.47 -4.61
C ASP A 225 23.46 -10.70 -4.08
N ALA A 226 22.43 -10.58 -4.94
CA ALA A 226 21.03 -10.72 -4.53
C ALA A 226 20.13 -11.05 -5.72
N THR A 227 19.02 -11.71 -5.45
CA THR A 227 17.87 -11.79 -6.36
C THR A 227 16.73 -10.99 -5.75
N ALA A 228 16.14 -10.09 -6.53
CA ALA A 228 15.05 -9.26 -6.11
C ALA A 228 14.00 -9.16 -7.23
N LEU A 229 12.86 -9.80 -7.06
CA LEU A 229 11.77 -9.92 -8.04
C LEU A 229 10.43 -9.65 -7.34
N ARG A 230 9.85 -8.47 -7.58
CA ARG A 230 8.61 -8.04 -6.90
C ARG A 230 7.32 -8.62 -7.51
N GLY A 231 7.41 -9.18 -8.71
CA GLY A 231 6.27 -9.84 -9.37
C GLY A 231 5.42 -8.90 -10.23
N PHE A 232 4.15 -9.26 -10.41
CA PHE A 232 3.21 -8.57 -11.30
C PHE A 232 3.12 -7.07 -11.02
N GLY A 233 3.25 -6.29 -12.07
CA GLY A 233 3.35 -4.83 -11.99
C GLY A 233 4.80 -4.31 -11.80
N ASN A 234 5.79 -5.21 -11.69
CA ASN A 234 7.22 -4.88 -11.65
C ASN A 234 8.00 -5.79 -12.62
N VAL A 235 8.14 -7.08 -12.31
CA VAL A 235 8.77 -8.06 -13.21
C VAL A 235 7.93 -9.33 -13.30
N LEU A 236 7.57 -9.74 -14.51
CA LEU A 236 6.79 -10.95 -14.76
C LEU A 236 7.68 -12.19 -14.79
N TRP A 237 8.23 -12.58 -13.64
CA TRP A 237 9.09 -13.75 -13.54
C TRP A 237 8.35 -15.09 -13.51
N PHE A 238 7.02 -15.08 -13.46
CA PHE A 238 6.12 -16.23 -13.49
C PHE A 238 4.95 -15.95 -14.47
N PRO A 239 4.25 -16.99 -14.98
CA PRO A 239 3.15 -16.82 -15.90
C PRO A 239 1.96 -16.07 -15.30
N VAL A 240 1.43 -15.10 -16.03
CA VAL A 240 0.20 -14.37 -15.69
C VAL A 240 -0.76 -14.35 -16.88
N ALA A 241 -2.03 -14.10 -16.62
CA ALA A 241 -3.04 -13.78 -17.61
C ALA A 241 -3.60 -12.38 -17.28
N ALA A 242 -3.33 -11.41 -18.15
CA ALA A 242 -3.72 -10.02 -17.90
C ALA A 242 -4.00 -9.30 -19.23
N PRO A 243 -4.89 -8.29 -19.24
CA PRO A 243 -5.02 -7.38 -20.37
C PRO A 243 -3.75 -6.54 -20.55
N GLN A 244 -3.67 -5.75 -21.61
CA GLN A 244 -2.62 -4.74 -21.73
C GLN A 244 -2.85 -3.65 -20.68
N LEU A 245 -1.79 -3.26 -19.98
CA LEU A 245 -1.86 -2.32 -18.86
C LEU A 245 -0.81 -1.24 -19.06
N PHE A 246 -1.20 0.02 -18.85
CA PHE A 246 -0.30 1.15 -19.01
C PHE A 246 -0.38 2.09 -17.81
N LEU A 247 0.75 2.71 -17.48
CA LEU A 247 0.85 3.73 -16.44
C LEU A 247 0.14 5.03 -16.87
N GLU A 248 0.20 5.36 -18.16
CA GLU A 248 -0.43 6.55 -18.71
C GLU A 248 -1.96 6.55 -18.55
N ASP A 249 -2.58 5.37 -18.66
CA ASP A 249 -4.04 5.19 -18.56
C ASP A 249 -4.52 4.96 -17.12
N ASN A 250 -3.63 5.00 -16.13
CA ASN A 250 -3.90 4.63 -14.74
C ASN A 250 -4.52 3.22 -14.58
N THR A 251 -4.31 2.31 -15.54
CA THR A 251 -4.88 0.95 -15.49
C THR A 251 -4.03 -0.03 -14.71
N LEU A 252 -2.71 0.21 -14.63
CA LEU A 252 -1.75 -0.72 -14.00
C LEU A 252 -1.95 -0.85 -12.49
N VAL A 253 -2.04 0.27 -11.77
CA VAL A 253 -2.09 0.25 -10.29
C VAL A 253 -3.35 -0.47 -9.78
N PRO A 254 -4.56 -0.16 -10.27
CA PRO A 254 -5.76 -0.91 -9.91
C PRO A 254 -5.68 -2.39 -10.31
N ALA A 255 -5.05 -2.71 -11.45
CA ALA A 255 -4.89 -4.09 -11.89
C ALA A 255 -3.97 -4.90 -10.98
N ILE A 256 -2.89 -4.30 -10.43
CA ILE A 256 -2.01 -4.94 -9.44
C ILE A 256 -2.82 -5.31 -8.19
N GLY A 257 -3.55 -4.36 -7.63
CA GLY A 257 -4.37 -4.58 -6.44
C GLY A 257 -5.43 -5.65 -6.66
N ARG A 258 -6.15 -5.59 -7.79
CA ARG A 258 -7.16 -6.58 -8.16
C ARG A 258 -6.55 -7.98 -8.34
N ALA A 259 -5.40 -8.10 -8.98
CA ALA A 259 -4.71 -9.37 -9.16
C ALA A 259 -4.30 -9.98 -7.80
N ARG A 260 -3.82 -9.17 -6.86
CA ARG A 260 -3.51 -9.63 -5.48
C ARG A 260 -4.76 -10.16 -4.78
N LEU A 261 -5.87 -9.44 -4.87
CA LEU A 261 -7.14 -9.86 -4.27
C LEU A 261 -7.66 -11.14 -4.91
N GLU A 262 -7.65 -11.26 -6.23
CA GLU A 262 -8.07 -12.46 -6.97
C GLU A 262 -7.22 -13.69 -6.65
N HIS A 263 -5.93 -13.51 -6.41
CA HIS A 263 -5.01 -14.59 -6.06
C HIS A 263 -4.97 -14.91 -4.56
N ALA A 264 -5.65 -14.13 -3.72
CA ALA A 264 -5.56 -14.27 -2.26
C ALA A 264 -5.85 -15.69 -1.76
N THR A 265 -6.81 -16.38 -2.37
CA THR A 265 -7.19 -17.77 -2.04
C THR A 265 -6.54 -18.82 -2.93
N THR A 266 -5.75 -18.40 -3.93
CA THR A 266 -5.09 -19.31 -4.87
C THR A 266 -3.96 -20.06 -4.19
N PRO A 267 -3.94 -21.42 -4.18
CA PRO A 267 -2.81 -22.19 -3.65
C PRO A 267 -1.60 -22.02 -4.55
N ILE A 268 -0.50 -21.58 -3.97
CA ILE A 268 0.77 -21.37 -4.67
C ILE A 268 1.87 -22.14 -3.94
N SER A 269 2.64 -22.95 -4.68
CA SER A 269 3.84 -23.61 -4.18
C SER A 269 5.05 -23.17 -4.98
N LEU A 270 6.22 -23.12 -4.32
CA LEU A 270 7.50 -22.85 -4.98
C LEU A 270 8.55 -23.85 -4.51
N ARG A 271 9.23 -24.51 -5.46
CA ARG A 271 10.53 -25.13 -5.27
C ARG A 271 11.58 -24.22 -5.89
N LEU A 272 12.53 -23.81 -5.07
CA LEU A 272 13.59 -22.91 -5.48
C LEU A 272 14.93 -23.64 -5.42
N SER A 273 15.72 -23.50 -6.46
CA SER A 273 17.12 -23.92 -6.54
C SER A 273 17.96 -22.71 -6.92
N VAL A 274 18.99 -22.41 -6.14
CA VAL A 274 19.89 -21.28 -6.40
C VAL A 274 21.30 -21.82 -6.56
N GLU A 275 21.89 -21.59 -7.73
CA GLU A 275 23.31 -21.87 -7.97
C GLU A 275 24.14 -20.79 -7.27
N TYR A 276 25.25 -21.18 -6.66
CA TYR A 276 26.14 -20.23 -6.04
C TYR A 276 27.60 -20.57 -6.33
N SER A 277 28.43 -19.54 -6.31
CA SER A 277 29.89 -19.64 -6.38
C SER A 277 30.45 -18.78 -5.25
N GLY A 278 31.17 -19.39 -4.30
CA GLY A 278 31.57 -18.77 -3.06
C GLY A 278 30.69 -19.22 -1.90
N ASP A 279 30.21 -18.28 -1.08
CA ASP A 279 29.35 -18.58 0.05
C ASP A 279 27.93 -18.94 -0.42
N ALA A 280 27.35 -19.97 0.20
CA ALA A 280 25.98 -20.37 -0.11
C ALA A 280 24.98 -19.31 0.40
N PRO A 281 23.94 -18.98 -0.39
CA PRO A 281 22.88 -18.11 0.10
C PRO A 281 22.13 -18.78 1.24
N VAL A 282 21.72 -17.99 2.24
CA VAL A 282 21.19 -18.50 3.53
C VAL A 282 19.70 -18.65 3.54
N ALA A 283 18.99 -17.70 2.91
CA ALA A 283 17.55 -17.66 2.95
C ALA A 283 16.95 -17.15 1.64
N ALA A 284 15.74 -17.61 1.37
CA ALA A 284 14.85 -17.06 0.36
C ALA A 284 13.58 -16.54 1.03
N TYR A 285 13.02 -15.47 0.47
CA TYR A 285 11.76 -14.88 0.85
C TYR A 285 10.81 -14.99 -0.34
N PHE A 286 9.68 -15.63 -0.14
CA PHE A 286 8.65 -15.75 -1.15
C PHE A 286 7.31 -15.31 -0.57
N CYS A 287 6.69 -14.30 -1.18
CA CYS A 287 5.46 -13.68 -0.67
C CYS A 287 5.60 -13.29 0.81
N GLY A 288 6.68 -12.60 1.18
CA GLY A 288 6.98 -12.15 2.53
C GLY A 288 7.36 -13.25 3.53
N ARG A 289 7.37 -14.54 3.11
CA ARG A 289 7.69 -15.67 3.99
C ARG A 289 9.14 -16.12 3.81
N ARG A 290 9.86 -16.25 4.90
CA ARG A 290 11.25 -16.70 4.93
C ARG A 290 11.35 -18.22 4.95
N GLN A 291 12.23 -18.79 4.11
CA GLN A 291 12.68 -20.17 4.20
C GLN A 291 14.22 -20.24 4.16
N PRO A 292 14.84 -21.04 5.01
CA PRO A 292 16.28 -21.27 4.93
C PRO A 292 16.60 -21.99 3.62
N LEU A 293 17.72 -21.62 3.01
CA LEU A 293 18.28 -22.32 1.87
C LEU A 293 19.25 -23.39 2.37
N ALA A 294 18.98 -24.66 2.00
CA ALA A 294 19.82 -25.79 2.35
C ALA A 294 20.73 -26.13 1.16
N ALA A 295 22.05 -26.09 1.36
CA ALA A 295 22.98 -26.54 0.36
C ALA A 295 22.80 -28.05 0.13
N LEU A 296 22.72 -28.47 -1.13
CA LEU A 296 22.71 -29.89 -1.50
C LEU A 296 24.12 -30.47 -1.30
N HIS A 297 24.20 -31.46 -0.45
CA HIS A 297 25.43 -32.25 -0.24
C HIS A 297 25.42 -33.43 -1.18
N ASP A 298 26.56 -33.71 -1.78
CA ASP A 298 26.75 -34.95 -2.54
C ASP A 298 26.69 -36.16 -1.57
N ASN A 299 26.12 -37.28 -2.04
CA ASN A 299 25.87 -38.48 -1.21
C ASN A 299 27.13 -39.14 -0.62
N ASN A 300 28.32 -38.57 -0.86
CA ASN A 300 29.60 -39.12 -0.43
C ASN A 300 30.28 -38.44 0.76
N ASP A 301 29.59 -37.57 1.52
CA ASP A 301 30.17 -36.79 2.63
C ASP A 301 31.49 -36.07 2.31
N ALA A 302 31.84 -35.96 1.03
CA ALA A 302 32.98 -35.18 0.62
C ALA A 302 32.70 -33.71 0.83
N PRO A 303 33.60 -32.93 1.46
CA PRO A 303 33.45 -31.50 1.53
C PRO A 303 33.31 -31.00 0.10
N ILE A 304 32.16 -30.35 -0.19
CA ILE A 304 31.91 -29.68 -1.48
C ILE A 304 33.13 -28.78 -1.72
N ALA A 305 33.75 -28.95 -2.88
CA ALA A 305 34.91 -28.14 -3.25
C ALA A 305 34.55 -26.66 -3.02
N TYR A 306 35.35 -26.02 -2.20
CA TYR A 306 35.19 -24.60 -1.84
C TYR A 306 34.79 -23.83 -3.08
N GLY A 307 33.58 -23.35 -3.15
CA GLY A 307 33.23 -22.33 -4.12
C GLY A 307 32.07 -22.54 -5.07
N SER A 308 31.44 -23.69 -5.19
CA SER A 308 30.26 -23.81 -6.06
C SER A 308 29.29 -24.90 -5.61
N GLY A 309 27.99 -24.64 -5.72
CA GLY A 309 26.94 -25.58 -5.30
C GLY A 309 25.54 -25.13 -5.70
N ILE A 310 24.56 -25.88 -5.19
CA ILE A 310 23.16 -25.56 -5.33
C ILE A 310 22.55 -25.53 -3.93
N ALA A 311 21.88 -24.45 -3.60
CA ALA A 311 21.08 -24.33 -2.38
C ALA A 311 19.59 -24.40 -2.74
N THR A 312 18.78 -25.04 -1.90
CA THR A 312 17.36 -25.26 -2.20
C THR A 312 16.48 -24.81 -1.05
N ALA A 313 15.29 -24.31 -1.41
CA ALA A 313 14.19 -24.05 -0.48
C ALA A 313 12.87 -24.56 -1.06
N THR A 314 11.93 -24.91 -0.18
CA THR A 314 10.58 -25.33 -0.60
C THR A 314 9.55 -24.56 0.19
N PHE A 315 8.65 -23.90 -0.54
CA PHE A 315 7.47 -23.24 -0.01
C PHE A 315 6.25 -24.11 -0.31
N PRO A 316 5.52 -24.56 0.72
CA PRO A 316 4.39 -25.47 0.54
C PRO A 316 3.24 -24.82 -0.21
N SER A 317 2.37 -25.64 -0.80
CA SER A 317 1.19 -25.17 -1.54
C SER A 317 0.12 -24.68 -0.57
N GLU A 318 -0.01 -23.39 -0.44
CA GLU A 318 -1.01 -22.73 0.41
C GLU A 318 -1.43 -21.38 -0.16
N PRO A 319 -2.59 -20.87 0.22
CA PRO A 319 -2.99 -19.50 -0.11
C PRO A 319 -2.01 -18.49 0.49
N ILE A 320 -1.63 -17.50 -0.29
CA ILE A 320 -0.67 -16.47 0.14
C ILE A 320 -1.34 -15.22 0.74
N GLY A 321 -2.67 -15.11 0.62
CA GLY A 321 -3.39 -13.89 0.98
C GLY A 321 -3.26 -12.81 -0.09
N VAL A 322 -3.63 -11.57 0.24
CA VAL A 322 -3.57 -10.43 -0.68
C VAL A 322 -2.13 -9.89 -0.71
N ARG A 323 -1.25 -10.64 -1.35
CA ARG A 323 0.20 -10.34 -1.43
C ARG A 323 0.72 -10.41 -2.87
N PRO A 324 1.81 -9.72 -3.19
CA PRO A 324 2.51 -9.93 -4.45
C PRO A 324 3.20 -11.29 -4.47
N LEU A 325 3.38 -11.88 -5.64
CA LEU A 325 4.27 -13.02 -5.80
C LEU A 325 5.71 -12.50 -5.91
N SER A 326 6.24 -12.04 -4.80
CA SER A 326 7.61 -11.56 -4.69
C SER A 326 8.58 -12.69 -4.38
N LEU A 327 9.82 -12.59 -4.88
CA LEU A 327 10.89 -13.53 -4.59
C LEU A 327 12.19 -12.79 -4.34
N PHE A 328 12.76 -12.97 -3.15
CA PHE A 328 14.06 -12.42 -2.77
C PHE A 328 14.98 -13.56 -2.32
N VAL A 329 16.23 -13.48 -2.75
CA VAL A 329 17.31 -14.37 -2.29
C VAL A 329 18.49 -13.51 -1.89
N ILE A 330 19.00 -13.75 -0.69
CA ILE A 330 20.13 -13.01 -0.14
C ILE A 330 21.37 -13.89 -0.20
N ALA A 331 22.38 -13.39 -0.87
CA ALA A 331 23.62 -14.13 -1.10
C ALA A 331 24.55 -14.17 0.12
N ARG A 332 24.38 -13.24 1.08
CA ARG A 332 25.27 -13.14 2.25
C ARG A 332 24.51 -13.26 3.57
N PRO A 333 25.08 -13.97 4.56
CA PRO A 333 24.39 -14.26 5.81
C PRO A 333 24.77 -13.29 6.91
N GLU A 334 24.42 -12.05 6.83
CA GLU A 334 24.53 -11.16 7.99
C GLU A 334 23.15 -10.67 8.38
N SER A 335 22.44 -11.55 9.09
CA SER A 335 21.20 -11.18 9.76
C SER A 335 21.50 -10.74 11.18
N LEU A 336 21.39 -9.46 11.46
CA LEU A 336 21.35 -8.97 12.82
C LEU A 336 19.92 -9.04 13.33
N ILE A 337 19.66 -9.99 14.24
CA ILE A 337 18.39 -10.11 14.95
C ILE A 337 18.52 -9.29 16.21
N ALA A 338 17.78 -8.19 16.30
CA ALA A 338 17.63 -7.47 17.56
C ALA A 338 16.54 -8.14 18.40
N PRO A 339 16.88 -8.84 19.48
CA PRO A 339 15.87 -9.34 20.42
C PRO A 339 15.24 -8.14 21.14
N LEU A 340 13.90 -8.19 21.33
CA LEU A 340 13.25 -7.27 22.24
C LEU A 340 13.89 -7.37 23.62
N PRO A 341 14.20 -6.23 24.26
CA PRO A 341 14.47 -6.26 25.69
C PRO A 341 13.20 -6.76 26.37
N SER A 342 13.29 -7.95 26.98
CA SER A 342 12.18 -8.50 27.74
C SER A 342 11.88 -7.58 28.91
N MET A 343 10.72 -6.94 28.93
CA MET A 343 10.16 -6.24 30.08
C MET A 343 9.81 -7.20 31.25
N SER A 344 10.49 -8.33 31.34
CA SER A 344 10.42 -9.21 32.50
C SER A 344 11.55 -10.24 32.42
N SER A 345 12.54 -10.06 33.25
CA SER A 345 13.61 -11.02 33.49
C SER A 345 13.12 -12.21 34.27
N THR A 346 12.20 -13.00 33.74
CA THR A 346 11.94 -14.37 34.24
C THR A 346 11.37 -15.22 33.11
N THR A 347 12.22 -16.10 32.62
CA THR A 347 11.94 -17.28 31.82
C THR A 347 11.47 -17.07 30.39
N ALA A 348 12.32 -17.31 29.49
CA ALA A 348 12.28 -18.28 28.41
C ALA A 348 13.18 -17.86 27.26
N ALA A 349 14.25 -18.57 27.09
CA ALA A 349 14.92 -18.71 25.82
C ALA A 349 13.87 -19.21 24.81
N GLY A 350 13.47 -18.37 23.83
CA GLY A 350 12.57 -18.77 22.76
C GLY A 350 11.53 -17.76 22.29
N GLY A 351 11.58 -16.48 22.70
CA GLY A 351 10.66 -15.45 22.13
C GLY A 351 10.97 -15.19 20.65
N THR A 352 9.90 -15.07 19.85
CA THR A 352 10.05 -14.64 18.44
C THR A 352 10.73 -13.27 18.41
N PRO A 353 11.84 -13.09 17.66
CA PRO A 353 12.45 -11.78 17.51
C PRO A 353 11.46 -10.82 16.87
N MET A 354 11.51 -9.54 17.26
CA MET A 354 10.65 -8.53 16.70
C MET A 354 11.14 -8.04 15.35
N LEU A 355 12.45 -7.93 15.19
CA LEU A 355 13.11 -7.33 14.03
C LEU A 355 14.27 -8.21 13.58
N ALA A 356 14.36 -8.45 12.28
CA ALA A 356 15.51 -9.04 11.59
C ALA A 356 15.95 -8.08 10.47
N VAL A 357 17.26 -7.88 10.33
CA VAL A 357 17.80 -6.97 9.30
C VAL A 357 18.86 -7.71 8.50
N GLU A 358 18.69 -7.76 7.19
CA GLU A 358 19.63 -8.30 6.23
C GLU A 358 20.40 -7.13 5.58
N SER A 359 21.48 -6.67 6.20
CA SER A 359 22.29 -5.55 5.73
C SER A 359 23.76 -5.74 6.09
N THR A 360 24.63 -5.11 5.32
CA THR A 360 26.05 -4.95 5.62
C THR A 360 26.37 -3.58 6.22
N ASP A 361 25.37 -2.71 6.41
CA ASP A 361 25.54 -1.38 7.02
C ASP A 361 25.40 -1.44 8.55
N ASP A 362 26.49 -1.78 9.23
CA ASP A 362 26.54 -1.84 10.69
C ASP A 362 26.24 -0.50 11.37
N GLN A 363 26.36 0.62 10.67
CA GLN A 363 26.16 1.97 11.27
C GLN A 363 24.69 2.32 11.40
N ALA A 364 23.84 1.87 10.49
CA ALA A 364 22.41 2.13 10.52
C ALA A 364 21.65 1.25 11.53
N LEU A 365 22.17 0.07 11.85
CA LEU A 365 21.51 -0.94 12.67
C LEU A 365 21.13 -0.49 14.09
N PRO A 366 22.01 0.17 14.87
CA PRO A 366 21.65 0.63 16.22
C PRO A 366 20.46 1.61 16.21
N SER A 367 20.44 2.56 15.27
CA SER A 367 19.37 3.55 15.15
C SER A 367 18.04 2.94 14.74
N LEU A 368 18.07 1.89 13.88
CA LEU A 368 16.89 1.13 13.48
C LEU A 368 16.34 0.31 14.64
N ALA A 369 17.22 -0.35 15.41
CA ALA A 369 16.84 -1.07 16.61
C ALA A 369 16.22 -0.13 17.66
N ASP A 370 16.83 1.04 17.92
CA ASP A 370 16.29 2.05 18.82
C ASP A 370 14.89 2.54 18.38
N SER A 371 14.66 2.71 17.07
CA SER A 371 13.36 3.10 16.54
C SER A 371 12.31 2.01 16.77
N ALA A 372 12.66 0.75 16.53
CA ALA A 372 11.76 -0.37 16.78
C ALA A 372 11.46 -0.55 18.26
N GLU A 373 12.47 -0.39 19.15
CA GLU A 373 12.29 -0.46 20.60
C GLU A 373 11.39 0.65 21.14
N ARG A 374 11.42 1.85 20.56
CA ARG A 374 10.52 2.94 20.94
C ARG A 374 9.08 2.71 20.49
N VAL A 375 8.88 2.11 19.32
CA VAL A 375 7.56 1.83 18.74
C VAL A 375 6.90 0.61 19.39
N ALA A 376 7.67 -0.42 19.72
CA ALA A 376 7.16 -1.70 20.22
C ALA A 376 6.18 -1.60 21.41
N PRO A 377 6.38 -0.73 22.42
CA PRO A 377 5.45 -0.60 23.54
C PRO A 377 4.04 -0.15 23.10
N LEU A 378 3.92 0.66 22.03
CA LEU A 378 2.63 1.03 21.48
C LEU A 378 1.91 -0.20 20.92
N LEU A 379 2.60 -0.98 20.08
CA LEU A 379 2.01 -2.19 19.48
C LEU A 379 1.69 -3.24 20.55
N GLN A 380 2.56 -3.42 21.55
CA GLN A 380 2.32 -4.35 22.66
C GLN A 380 1.09 -3.97 23.48
N GLN A 381 0.88 -2.68 23.74
CA GLN A 381 -0.28 -2.17 24.45
C GLN A 381 -1.58 -2.49 23.72
N TRP A 382 -1.59 -2.33 22.40
CA TRP A 382 -2.79 -2.45 21.58
C TRP A 382 -3.05 -3.87 21.07
N LEU A 383 -1.98 -4.59 20.76
CA LEU A 383 -2.06 -5.87 20.05
C LEU A 383 -1.56 -7.07 20.89
N GLY A 384 -1.07 -6.81 22.09
CA GLY A 384 -0.55 -7.85 22.96
C GLY A 384 0.97 -8.03 22.87
N PRO A 385 1.56 -8.77 23.83
CA PRO A 385 2.99 -8.69 24.16
C PRO A 385 3.94 -9.26 23.11
N HIS A 386 3.49 -10.13 22.22
CA HIS A 386 4.37 -10.84 21.30
C HIS A 386 3.92 -10.68 19.85
N PRO A 387 4.85 -10.44 18.90
CA PRO A 387 4.54 -10.47 17.47
C PRO A 387 4.22 -11.90 17.00
N LEU A 388 3.55 -12.02 15.84
CA LEU A 388 3.30 -13.29 15.16
C LEU A 388 4.54 -13.77 14.40
N SER A 389 5.31 -12.81 13.86
CA SER A 389 6.56 -13.03 13.14
C SER A 389 7.53 -11.88 13.41
N ALA A 390 8.78 -11.99 12.98
CA ALA A 390 9.66 -10.82 12.92
C ALA A 390 9.27 -9.93 11.73
N LEU A 391 9.40 -8.61 11.88
CA LEU A 391 9.59 -7.74 10.71
C LEU A 391 10.99 -8.02 10.16
N THR A 392 11.08 -8.39 8.90
CA THR A 392 12.36 -8.54 8.20
C THR A 392 12.60 -7.33 7.31
N ILE A 393 13.76 -6.70 7.45
CA ILE A 393 14.20 -5.60 6.60
C ILE A 393 15.36 -6.10 5.74
N ILE A 394 15.21 -6.00 4.42
CA ILE A 394 16.27 -6.27 3.45
C ILE A 394 16.81 -4.94 2.95
N ASP A 395 18.12 -4.74 3.10
CA ASP A 395 18.80 -3.55 2.61
C ASP A 395 18.87 -3.55 1.08
N HIS A 396 18.30 -2.52 0.46
CA HIS A 396 18.29 -2.35 -0.98
C HIS A 396 18.23 -0.86 -1.34
N SER A 397 19.00 -0.42 -2.30
CA SER A 397 19.11 1.01 -2.68
C SER A 397 17.92 1.56 -3.47
N GLY A 398 16.97 0.72 -3.88
CA GLY A 398 15.76 1.11 -4.62
C GLY A 398 14.70 1.75 -3.73
N GLN A 399 13.58 2.13 -4.36
CA GLN A 399 12.42 2.61 -3.62
C GLN A 399 11.89 1.51 -2.67
N PRO A 400 11.40 1.90 -1.49
CA PRO A 400 10.86 0.93 -0.53
C PRO A 400 9.76 0.06 -1.13
N PHE A 401 9.77 -1.21 -0.76
CA PHE A 401 8.76 -2.20 -1.13
C PHE A 401 8.37 -3.02 0.10
N GLU A 402 7.08 -3.18 0.31
CA GLU A 402 6.50 -3.92 1.43
C GLU A 402 5.75 -5.16 0.95
N ASP A 403 5.93 -6.27 1.68
CA ASP A 403 5.19 -7.51 1.48
C ASP A 403 4.85 -8.13 2.85
N GLY A 404 3.86 -7.56 3.53
CA GLY A 404 3.52 -7.88 4.91
C GLY A 404 4.71 -7.63 5.85
N PRO A 405 5.19 -8.64 6.61
CA PRO A 405 6.30 -8.44 7.54
C PRO A 405 7.68 -8.40 6.87
N LEU A 406 7.76 -8.16 5.56
CA LEU A 406 8.98 -7.95 4.81
C LEU A 406 9.02 -6.53 4.25
N LEU A 407 10.03 -5.76 4.65
CA LEU A 407 10.34 -4.44 4.11
C LEU A 407 11.68 -4.51 3.36
N VAL A 408 11.68 -4.13 2.09
CA VAL A 408 12.89 -3.96 1.29
C VAL A 408 13.12 -2.47 1.11
N ALA A 409 14.17 -1.93 1.68
CA ALA A 409 14.40 -0.48 1.69
C ALA A 409 15.87 -0.14 1.97
N PRO A 410 16.35 1.07 1.61
CA PRO A 410 17.70 1.51 1.97
C PRO A 410 17.80 1.70 3.50
N VAL A 411 18.49 0.78 4.18
CA VAL A 411 18.61 0.78 5.64
C VAL A 411 19.20 2.09 6.18
N GLY A 412 20.16 2.69 5.48
CA GLY A 412 20.73 3.99 5.84
C GLY A 412 19.71 5.14 5.86
N GLN A 413 18.62 5.05 5.09
CA GLN A 413 17.53 6.04 5.12
C GLN A 413 16.52 5.78 6.26
N LEU A 414 16.49 4.56 6.77
CA LEU A 414 15.65 4.17 7.91
C LEU A 414 16.31 4.52 9.26
N ALA A 415 17.56 4.98 9.24
CA ALA A 415 18.25 5.44 10.43
C ALA A 415 17.80 6.88 10.79
N GLY A 416 17.34 7.07 12.03
CA GLY A 416 16.95 8.37 12.55
C GLY A 416 15.50 8.49 13.00
N SER A 417 15.20 9.58 13.71
CA SER A 417 13.86 9.80 14.31
C SER A 417 12.74 9.97 13.27
N SER A 418 13.07 10.43 12.07
CA SER A 418 12.11 10.60 10.97
C SER A 418 11.61 9.25 10.40
N ALA A 419 12.30 8.15 10.66
CA ALA A 419 11.91 6.82 10.21
C ALA A 419 10.88 6.14 11.13
N ALA A 420 10.69 6.64 12.36
CA ALA A 420 9.82 6.00 13.33
C ALA A 420 8.36 5.79 12.87
N PRO A 421 7.71 6.72 12.13
CA PRO A 421 6.38 6.48 11.58
C PRO A 421 6.35 5.31 10.57
N LEU A 422 7.35 5.21 9.69
CA LEU A 422 7.48 4.07 8.76
C LEU A 422 7.73 2.78 9.52
N ILE A 423 8.58 2.81 10.55
CA ILE A 423 8.81 1.63 11.39
C ILE A 423 7.54 1.25 12.16
N ALA A 424 6.74 2.21 12.63
CA ALA A 424 5.45 1.92 13.27
C ALA A 424 4.49 1.22 12.31
N HIS A 425 4.43 1.69 11.06
CA HIS A 425 3.66 1.05 9.99
C HIS A 425 4.16 -0.37 9.74
N SER A 426 5.40 -0.54 9.29
CA SER A 426 5.93 -1.83 8.87
C SER A 426 6.00 -2.85 10.01
N LEU A 427 6.33 -2.40 11.23
CA LEU A 427 6.37 -3.28 12.40
C LEU A 427 4.98 -3.79 12.80
N THR A 428 3.91 -3.08 12.47
CA THR A 428 2.54 -3.54 12.69
C THR A 428 2.27 -4.86 11.97
N HIS A 429 2.81 -5.07 10.78
CA HIS A 429 2.67 -6.33 10.05
C HIS A 429 3.31 -7.54 10.74
N ALA A 430 4.22 -7.31 11.70
CA ALA A 430 4.71 -8.39 12.56
C ALA A 430 3.65 -8.84 13.57
N TRP A 431 2.72 -7.99 13.96
CA TRP A 431 1.61 -8.27 14.88
C TRP A 431 0.30 -8.61 14.20
N VAL A 432 0.01 -8.06 13.02
CA VAL A 432 -1.28 -8.16 12.34
C VAL A 432 -1.09 -8.83 10.99
N GLN A 433 -1.74 -9.97 10.80
CA GLN A 433 -1.72 -10.76 9.56
C GLN A 433 -3.08 -11.46 9.41
N THR A 434 -4.14 -10.67 9.21
CA THR A 434 -5.52 -11.16 9.12
C THR A 434 -5.84 -11.72 7.74
N GLY A 435 -5.10 -11.27 6.72
CA GLY A 435 -5.39 -11.54 5.31
C GLY A 435 -6.49 -10.65 4.74
N GLN A 436 -6.98 -9.68 5.51
CA GLN A 436 -7.93 -8.65 5.08
C GLN A 436 -7.17 -7.35 4.86
N PRO A 437 -7.04 -6.84 3.62
CA PRO A 437 -6.21 -5.67 3.33
C PRO A 437 -6.57 -4.43 4.15
N TRP A 438 -7.87 -4.16 4.35
CA TRP A 438 -8.30 -3.00 5.12
C TRP A 438 -7.94 -3.08 6.62
N MET A 439 -7.82 -4.32 7.15
CA MET A 439 -7.32 -4.54 8.51
C MET A 439 -5.80 -4.46 8.55
N ASP A 440 -5.12 -5.18 7.68
CA ASP A 440 -3.66 -5.31 7.72
C ASP A 440 -2.97 -3.97 7.39
N GLU A 441 -3.30 -3.35 6.26
CA GLU A 441 -2.73 -2.06 5.83
C GLU A 441 -3.35 -0.87 6.59
N GLY A 442 -4.66 -0.92 6.83
CA GLY A 442 -5.36 0.15 7.56
C GLY A 442 -4.89 0.28 9.00
N LEU A 443 -4.65 -0.84 9.71
CA LEU A 443 -4.07 -0.82 11.05
C LEU A 443 -2.60 -0.37 11.02
N ALA A 444 -1.82 -0.79 10.03
CA ALA A 444 -0.43 -0.37 9.91
C ALA A 444 -0.33 1.18 9.80
N GLU A 445 -1.13 1.79 8.95
CA GLU A 445 -1.19 3.26 8.83
C GLU A 445 -1.81 3.92 10.06
N PHE A 446 -2.83 3.33 10.67
CA PHE A 446 -3.40 3.79 11.93
C PHE A 446 -2.36 3.83 13.06
N PHE A 447 -1.50 2.83 13.17
CA PHE A 447 -0.42 2.84 14.17
C PHE A 447 0.67 3.88 13.86
N SER A 448 0.91 4.20 12.59
CA SER A 448 1.72 5.35 12.20
C SER A 448 1.11 6.66 12.70
N LEU A 449 -0.22 6.86 12.56
CA LEU A 449 -0.94 8.01 13.10
C LEU A 449 -0.91 8.05 14.63
N LEU A 450 -1.13 6.92 15.31
CA LEU A 450 -1.04 6.84 16.78
C LEU A 450 0.36 7.15 17.30
N TRP A 451 1.39 6.72 16.58
CA TRP A 451 2.77 7.08 16.89
C TRP A 451 2.98 8.59 16.79
N ASN A 452 2.47 9.21 15.72
CA ASN A 452 2.55 10.67 15.57
C ASN A 452 1.76 11.41 16.67
N GLU A 453 0.57 10.92 17.05
CA GLU A 453 -0.19 11.48 18.17
C GLU A 453 0.58 11.41 19.49
N ARG A 454 1.25 10.29 19.75
CA ARG A 454 2.05 10.09 20.95
C ARG A 454 3.26 11.04 21.05
N GLU A 455 3.92 11.28 19.93
CA GLU A 455 5.15 12.10 19.89
C GLU A 455 4.86 13.60 19.75
N HIS A 456 3.79 13.99 19.04
CA HIS A 456 3.54 15.37 18.63
C HIS A 456 2.15 15.89 19.03
N GLY A 457 1.30 15.05 19.62
CA GLY A 457 -0.04 15.40 20.04
C GLY A 457 -1.11 15.18 18.97
N ARG A 458 -2.40 15.24 19.41
CA ARG A 458 -3.56 14.94 18.58
C ARG A 458 -3.65 15.82 17.33
N ASP A 459 -3.39 17.12 17.46
CA ASP A 459 -3.51 18.07 16.33
C ASP A 459 -2.56 17.70 15.18
N ALA A 460 -1.34 17.26 15.51
CA ALA A 460 -0.37 16.82 14.52
C ALA A 460 -0.85 15.51 13.80
N ALA A 461 -1.42 14.60 14.55
CA ALA A 461 -1.95 13.34 13.98
C ALA A 461 -3.20 13.58 13.11
N VAL A 462 -4.10 14.49 13.54
CA VAL A 462 -5.26 14.89 12.73
C VAL A 462 -4.81 15.59 11.45
N GLY A 463 -3.81 16.48 11.51
CA GLY A 463 -3.24 17.10 10.30
C GLY A 463 -2.61 16.07 9.34
N GLN A 464 -1.99 14.99 9.86
CA GLN A 464 -1.51 13.88 9.04
C GLN A 464 -2.68 13.10 8.44
N LEU A 465 -3.74 12.82 9.21
CA LEU A 465 -4.95 12.15 8.74
C LEU A 465 -5.62 12.93 7.61
N GLU A 466 -5.76 14.25 7.76
CA GLU A 466 -6.30 15.12 6.70
C GLU A 466 -5.46 15.02 5.41
N ALA A 467 -4.12 15.07 5.54
CA ALA A 467 -3.22 14.94 4.40
C ALA A 467 -3.33 13.56 3.72
N LEU A 468 -3.51 12.49 4.49
CA LEU A 468 -3.75 11.14 3.96
C LEU A 468 -5.07 11.06 3.20
N MET A 469 -6.11 11.76 3.66
CA MET A 469 -7.46 11.71 3.08
C MET A 469 -7.66 12.64 1.88
N HIS A 470 -6.78 13.62 1.63
CA HIS A 470 -6.91 14.51 0.47
C HIS A 470 -7.11 13.78 -0.87
N PRO A 471 -6.31 12.75 -1.24
CA PRO A 471 -6.53 12.04 -2.50
C PRO A 471 -7.83 11.24 -2.53
N VAL A 472 -8.29 10.72 -1.37
CA VAL A 472 -9.56 10.01 -1.25
C VAL A 472 -10.73 10.97 -1.51
N ALA A 473 -10.71 12.15 -0.89
CA ALA A 473 -11.72 13.20 -1.10
C ALA A 473 -11.74 13.70 -2.55
N ALA A 474 -10.56 13.83 -3.18
CA ALA A 474 -10.48 14.21 -4.60
C ALA A 474 -11.08 13.13 -5.51
N ALA A 475 -10.87 11.84 -5.22
CA ALA A 475 -11.47 10.74 -5.97
C ALA A 475 -12.99 10.69 -5.81
N ASP A 476 -13.50 10.97 -4.60
CA ASP A 476 -14.93 11.02 -4.27
C ASP A 476 -15.64 12.10 -5.12
N THR A 477 -15.09 13.32 -5.14
CA THR A 477 -15.66 14.44 -5.93
C THR A 477 -15.62 14.23 -7.44
N LEU A 478 -14.63 13.50 -7.96
CA LEU A 478 -14.56 13.15 -9.38
C LEU A 478 -15.63 12.13 -9.77
N SER A 479 -15.95 11.21 -8.88
CA SER A 479 -16.99 10.20 -9.09
C SER A 479 -18.39 10.82 -9.11
N GLU A 480 -18.67 11.81 -8.27
CA GLU A 480 -19.94 12.55 -8.26
C GLU A 480 -20.17 13.38 -9.53
N ASN A 481 -19.11 13.86 -10.17
CA ASN A 481 -19.14 14.70 -11.35
C ASN A 481 -19.02 13.92 -12.69
N ALA A 482 -18.89 12.59 -12.65
CA ALA A 482 -18.87 11.78 -13.86
C ALA A 482 -20.21 11.89 -14.60
N PRO A 483 -20.24 12.23 -15.91
CA PRO A 483 -21.49 12.29 -16.65
C PRO A 483 -22.15 10.91 -16.67
N ASN A 484 -23.41 10.86 -16.21
CA ASN A 484 -24.26 9.67 -16.28
C ASN A 484 -24.60 9.36 -17.75
N ASP A 485 -23.65 8.77 -18.48
CA ASP A 485 -23.83 8.31 -19.85
C ASP A 485 -24.24 6.83 -19.86
N SER A 486 -25.34 6.53 -19.19
CA SER A 486 -26.01 5.23 -19.33
C SER A 486 -27.52 5.44 -19.46
N SER A 487 -27.92 5.54 -20.74
CA SER A 487 -29.31 5.38 -21.14
C SER A 487 -29.77 3.93 -20.97
N GLU A 488 -29.98 3.48 -19.74
CA GLU A 488 -30.84 2.36 -19.45
C GLU A 488 -31.63 2.66 -18.17
N GLN A 489 -32.94 2.86 -18.42
CA GLN A 489 -33.93 3.04 -17.39
C GLN A 489 -33.98 1.82 -16.48
N SER A 490 -33.38 1.92 -15.31
CA SER A 490 -33.70 1.06 -14.18
C SER A 490 -34.43 1.91 -13.14
N THR A 491 -35.76 1.80 -13.17
CA THR A 491 -36.64 2.21 -12.10
C THR A 491 -36.38 1.35 -10.87
N SER A 492 -35.44 1.71 -10.03
CA SER A 492 -35.42 1.29 -8.64
C SER A 492 -34.93 2.44 -7.77
N SER A 493 -35.80 2.78 -6.82
CA SER A 493 -35.64 3.77 -5.80
C SER A 493 -34.24 3.82 -5.22
N ALA A 494 -33.69 5.03 -5.10
CA ALA A 494 -32.75 5.52 -4.07
C ALA A 494 -31.80 4.50 -3.39
N ALA A 495 -31.29 3.49 -4.11
CA ALA A 495 -30.10 2.79 -3.74
C ALA A 495 -28.94 3.68 -4.18
N SER A 496 -28.40 4.44 -3.25
CA SER A 496 -27.22 5.24 -3.33
C SER A 496 -26.17 4.54 -4.23
N ALA A 497 -25.78 5.18 -5.31
CA ALA A 497 -24.65 4.73 -6.10
C ALA A 497 -23.46 4.55 -5.14
N ALA A 498 -22.90 3.37 -5.09
CA ALA A 498 -21.69 3.11 -4.31
C ALA A 498 -20.57 3.95 -4.93
N VAL A 499 -20.12 4.95 -4.21
CA VAL A 499 -19.03 5.82 -4.62
C VAL A 499 -17.76 5.24 -4.03
N GLY A 500 -16.94 4.59 -4.86
CA GLY A 500 -15.67 4.01 -4.44
C GLY A 500 -15.68 2.49 -4.23
N GLN A 501 -14.84 2.00 -3.32
CA GLN A 501 -14.66 0.57 -3.07
C GLN A 501 -15.03 0.21 -1.63
N PRO A 502 -15.96 -0.74 -1.39
CA PRO A 502 -16.17 -1.31 -0.05
C PRO A 502 -14.84 -1.82 0.50
N LEU A 503 -14.53 -1.51 1.76
CA LEU A 503 -13.21 -1.85 2.34
C LEU A 503 -12.97 -3.37 2.38
N ILE A 504 -14.02 -4.16 2.52
CA ILE A 504 -13.93 -5.63 2.52
C ILE A 504 -13.41 -6.20 1.19
N ASP A 505 -13.68 -5.51 0.08
CA ASP A 505 -13.28 -5.92 -1.28
C ASP A 505 -12.34 -4.91 -1.93
N ALA A 506 -11.86 -3.93 -1.19
CA ALA A 506 -10.98 -2.90 -1.71
C ALA A 506 -9.61 -3.49 -2.09
N TYR A 507 -9.10 -3.01 -3.21
CA TYR A 507 -7.81 -3.40 -3.78
C TYR A 507 -6.90 -2.20 -4.08
N ASP A 508 -7.43 -0.98 -4.07
CA ASP A 508 -6.66 0.24 -4.27
C ASP A 508 -6.07 0.73 -2.93
N GLU A 509 -4.81 1.15 -2.95
CA GLU A 509 -4.12 1.67 -1.76
C GLU A 509 -4.80 2.90 -1.14
N LEU A 510 -5.52 3.69 -1.95
CA LEU A 510 -6.33 4.80 -1.42
C LEU A 510 -7.36 4.33 -0.41
N PHE A 511 -7.96 3.16 -0.64
CA PHE A 511 -8.99 2.61 0.22
C PHE A 511 -8.41 1.71 1.30
N VAL A 512 -7.61 0.72 0.94
CA VAL A 512 -7.10 -0.28 1.91
C VAL A 512 -6.13 0.31 2.93
N ARG A 513 -5.40 1.37 2.57
CA ARG A 513 -4.42 2.02 3.43
C ARG A 513 -4.97 3.31 4.02
N ARG A 514 -5.33 4.29 3.20
CA ARG A 514 -5.66 5.64 3.66
C ARG A 514 -7.07 5.75 4.24
N LYS A 515 -8.10 5.34 3.49
CA LYS A 515 -9.47 5.35 4.00
C LYS A 515 -9.65 4.42 5.19
N ALA A 516 -9.04 3.23 5.12
CA ALA A 516 -9.07 2.28 6.23
C ALA A 516 -8.41 2.83 7.50
N ALA A 517 -7.28 3.55 7.41
CA ALA A 517 -6.67 4.19 8.57
C ALA A 517 -7.61 5.23 9.22
N ALA A 518 -8.32 6.01 8.41
CA ALA A 518 -9.34 6.93 8.89
C ALA A 518 -10.52 6.20 9.57
N VAL A 519 -10.93 5.08 9.02
CA VAL A 519 -11.97 4.21 9.63
C VAL A 519 -11.51 3.70 11.00
N TRP A 520 -10.27 3.24 11.15
CA TRP A 520 -9.71 2.82 12.44
C TRP A 520 -9.63 3.97 13.43
N TRP A 521 -9.26 5.17 12.96
CA TRP A 521 -9.24 6.37 13.79
C TRP A 521 -10.62 6.73 14.31
N MET A 522 -11.63 6.74 13.44
CA MET A 522 -13.02 6.99 13.82
C MET A 522 -13.55 5.90 14.77
N LEU A 523 -13.26 4.62 14.51
CA LEU A 523 -13.65 3.52 15.42
C LEU A 523 -13.06 3.70 16.82
N ARG A 524 -11.81 4.15 16.95
CA ARG A 524 -11.22 4.49 18.26
C ARG A 524 -12.03 5.57 18.96
N ASP A 525 -12.39 6.64 18.25
CA ASP A 525 -13.11 7.77 18.81
C ASP A 525 -14.57 7.42 19.14
N ILE A 526 -15.20 6.54 18.37
CA ILE A 526 -16.60 6.11 18.56
C ILE A 526 -16.70 5.02 19.61
N ALA A 527 -15.98 3.91 19.45
CA ALA A 527 -16.04 2.76 20.36
C ALA A 527 -15.34 3.03 21.69
N GLY A 528 -14.29 3.82 21.66
CA GLY A 528 -13.37 4.08 22.75
C GLY A 528 -12.07 3.30 22.61
N GLU A 529 -10.98 3.87 23.11
CA GLU A 529 -9.64 3.30 22.97
C GLU A 529 -9.52 1.90 23.61
N GLN A 530 -9.88 1.77 24.88
CA GLN A 530 -9.76 0.50 25.60
C GLN A 530 -10.64 -0.62 25.01
N PRO A 531 -11.92 -0.40 24.66
CA PRO A 531 -12.73 -1.41 23.97
C PRO A 531 -12.12 -1.86 22.64
N LEU A 532 -11.57 -0.94 21.84
CA LEU A 532 -10.93 -1.28 20.58
C LEU A 532 -9.64 -2.10 20.79
N GLN A 533 -8.80 -1.74 21.77
CA GLN A 533 -7.62 -2.54 22.15
C GLN A 533 -8.00 -3.97 22.55
N LEU A 534 -9.06 -4.14 23.34
CA LEU A 534 -9.54 -5.46 23.74
C LEU A 534 -10.04 -6.27 22.56
N ALA A 535 -10.79 -5.64 21.63
CA ALA A 535 -11.27 -6.30 20.43
C ALA A 535 -10.12 -6.72 19.52
N LEU A 536 -9.14 -5.86 19.26
CA LEU A 536 -7.98 -6.15 18.41
C LEU A 536 -7.12 -7.27 19.00
N THR A 537 -6.84 -7.24 20.31
CA THR A 537 -6.09 -8.29 20.99
C THR A 537 -6.81 -9.64 20.88
N ALA A 538 -8.13 -9.66 21.09
CA ALA A 538 -8.93 -10.88 21.02
C ALA A 538 -9.04 -11.39 19.56
N TRP A 539 -9.21 -10.49 18.59
CA TRP A 539 -9.28 -10.84 17.17
C TRP A 539 -8.00 -11.49 16.67
N ARG A 540 -6.87 -10.89 16.98
CA ARG A 540 -5.54 -11.37 16.57
C ARG A 540 -5.23 -12.79 17.05
N THR A 541 -5.78 -13.21 18.19
CA THR A 541 -5.55 -14.55 18.74
C THR A 541 -6.47 -15.62 18.18
N GLN A 542 -7.42 -15.24 17.30
CA GLN A 542 -8.29 -16.20 16.63
C GLN A 542 -7.53 -16.93 15.51
N PRO A 543 -7.87 -18.19 15.24
CA PRO A 543 -7.30 -18.90 14.11
C PRO A 543 -7.76 -18.22 12.81
N PRO A 544 -6.94 -18.25 11.73
CA PRO A 544 -7.32 -17.72 10.44
C PRO A 544 -8.66 -18.28 9.98
N SER A 545 -9.61 -17.40 9.68
CA SER A 545 -10.93 -17.80 9.20
C SER A 545 -10.86 -18.11 7.69
N ARG A 546 -11.73 -19.02 7.23
CA ARG A 546 -12.00 -19.29 5.83
C ARG A 546 -13.32 -18.68 5.36
N ASP A 547 -13.96 -17.92 6.22
CA ASP A 547 -15.22 -17.25 5.92
C ASP A 547 -15.00 -16.13 4.91
N SER A 548 -16.08 -15.65 4.32
CA SER A 548 -16.03 -14.50 3.41
C SER A 548 -15.50 -13.25 4.11
N ALA A 549 -14.99 -12.29 3.36
CA ALA A 549 -14.53 -11.01 3.90
C ALA A 549 -15.65 -10.29 4.67
N GLU A 550 -16.88 -10.36 4.15
CA GLU A 550 -18.07 -9.82 4.80
C GLU A 550 -18.33 -10.48 6.17
N ALA A 551 -18.37 -11.82 6.22
CA ALA A 551 -18.59 -12.54 7.49
C ALA A 551 -17.48 -12.28 8.52
N GLN A 552 -16.24 -12.07 8.07
CA GLN A 552 -15.14 -11.69 8.96
C GLN A 552 -15.30 -10.26 9.49
N ALA A 553 -15.76 -9.31 8.67
CA ALA A 553 -16.04 -7.94 9.09
C ALA A 553 -17.19 -7.90 10.10
N GLU A 554 -18.28 -8.64 9.86
CA GLU A 554 -19.41 -8.78 10.78
C GLU A 554 -18.98 -9.44 12.12
N ALA A 555 -18.09 -10.45 12.06
CA ALA A 555 -17.57 -11.07 13.27
C ALA A 555 -16.71 -10.12 14.11
N PHE A 556 -15.93 -9.25 13.46
CA PHE A 556 -15.18 -8.20 14.15
C PHE A 556 -16.10 -7.11 14.71
N GLU A 557 -17.12 -6.70 13.96
CA GLU A 557 -18.18 -5.79 14.43
C GLU A 557 -18.80 -6.30 15.73
N ALA A 558 -19.31 -7.54 15.73
CA ALA A 558 -19.93 -8.17 16.91
C ALA A 558 -18.97 -8.22 18.11
N LEU A 559 -17.68 -8.46 17.87
CA LEU A 559 -16.66 -8.44 18.90
C LEU A 559 -16.46 -7.04 19.49
N LEU A 560 -16.37 -6.02 18.63
CA LEU A 560 -16.19 -4.64 19.06
C LEU A 560 -17.44 -4.07 19.76
N GLU A 561 -18.64 -4.41 19.29
CA GLU A 561 -19.90 -4.09 19.98
C GLU A 561 -19.94 -4.71 21.39
N LYS A 562 -19.54 -5.97 21.51
CA LYS A 562 -19.45 -6.65 22.80
C LYS A 562 -18.50 -5.96 23.77
N THR A 563 -17.33 -5.49 23.28
CA THR A 563 -16.33 -4.83 24.15
C THR A 563 -16.69 -3.39 24.47
N SER A 564 -17.33 -2.67 23.56
CA SER A 564 -17.69 -1.26 23.71
C SER A 564 -19.08 -1.05 24.35
N GLY A 565 -19.97 -2.03 24.23
CA GLY A 565 -21.38 -1.89 24.63
C GLY A 565 -22.17 -0.93 23.74
N LYS A 566 -21.69 -0.64 22.52
CA LYS A 566 -22.31 0.29 21.57
C LYS A 566 -22.77 -0.45 20.33
N ASP A 567 -23.86 0.00 19.73
CA ASP A 567 -24.32 -0.42 18.40
C ASP A 567 -23.45 0.30 17.35
N LEU A 568 -22.70 -0.48 16.56
CA LEU A 568 -21.81 -0.02 15.53
C LEU A 568 -22.24 -0.44 14.11
N SER A 569 -23.39 -1.13 14.00
CA SER A 569 -23.88 -1.67 12.72
C SER A 569 -24.05 -0.59 11.64
N TRP A 570 -24.48 0.62 12.03
CA TRP A 570 -24.58 1.78 11.14
C TRP A 570 -23.22 2.19 10.56
N PHE A 571 -22.15 2.09 11.38
CA PHE A 571 -20.79 2.47 10.97
C PHE A 571 -20.19 1.42 10.03
N PHE A 572 -20.27 0.14 10.42
CA PHE A 572 -19.78 -0.97 9.58
C PHE A 572 -20.50 -1.01 8.24
N ASN A 573 -21.84 -0.80 8.23
CA ASN A 573 -22.61 -0.77 7.00
C ASN A 573 -22.15 0.34 6.03
N ASP A 574 -21.89 1.56 6.52
CA ASP A 574 -21.61 2.70 5.65
C ASP A 574 -20.12 2.87 5.27
N TRP A 575 -19.21 2.38 6.13
CA TRP A 575 -17.79 2.65 5.97
C TRP A 575 -16.95 1.41 5.60
N ILE A 576 -17.44 0.21 5.88
CA ILE A 576 -16.66 -1.03 5.72
C ILE A 576 -17.33 -1.97 4.72
N LEU A 577 -18.60 -2.35 4.95
CA LEU A 577 -19.35 -3.29 4.11
C LEU A 577 -19.79 -2.67 2.80
N HIS A 578 -20.08 -1.38 2.81
CA HIS A 578 -20.38 -0.58 1.62
C HIS A 578 -19.49 0.65 1.61
N ASP A 579 -19.26 1.22 0.44
CA ASP A 579 -18.63 2.52 0.33
C ASP A 579 -19.70 3.55 -0.06
N ARG A 580 -20.08 4.41 0.90
CA ARG A 580 -21.03 5.49 0.68
C ARG A 580 -20.36 6.85 0.46
N GLY A 581 -19.05 6.84 0.12
CA GLY A 581 -18.28 8.06 -0.04
C GLY A 581 -17.93 8.70 1.30
N LEU A 582 -17.83 10.02 1.29
CA LEU A 582 -17.50 10.83 2.47
C LEU A 582 -18.70 11.70 2.89
N PRO A 583 -18.84 12.05 4.17
CA PRO A 583 -19.79 13.07 4.62
C PRO A 583 -19.40 14.45 4.11
N ALA A 584 -20.37 15.34 4.00
CA ALA A 584 -20.20 16.76 3.66
C ALA A 584 -21.02 17.60 4.64
N LEU A 585 -20.40 18.02 5.74
CA LEU A 585 -21.08 18.65 6.83
C LEU A 585 -21.20 20.18 6.67
N SER A 586 -22.27 20.74 7.20
CA SER A 586 -22.44 22.20 7.31
C SER A 586 -23.32 22.56 8.50
N ILE A 587 -22.98 23.64 9.21
CA ILE A 587 -23.80 24.15 10.30
C ILE A 587 -24.94 24.95 9.70
N VAL A 588 -26.18 24.42 9.75
CA VAL A 588 -27.38 25.08 9.22
C VAL A 588 -27.89 26.12 10.18
N ASP A 589 -28.07 25.76 11.46
CA ASP A 589 -28.58 26.65 12.46
C ASP A 589 -27.90 26.48 13.82
N VAL A 590 -27.82 27.61 14.56
CA VAL A 590 -27.37 27.64 15.96
C VAL A 590 -28.32 28.59 16.72
N THR A 591 -29.13 28.02 17.56
CA THR A 591 -30.13 28.77 18.36
C THR A 591 -29.75 28.69 19.83
N PRO A 592 -29.13 29.75 20.41
CA PRO A 592 -28.89 29.86 21.84
C PRO A 592 -30.17 30.38 22.53
N ARG A 593 -30.52 29.76 23.65
CA ARG A 593 -31.63 30.19 24.51
C ARG A 593 -31.20 30.28 25.97
N GLU A 594 -31.38 31.43 26.58
CA GLU A 594 -31.12 31.57 28.01
C GLU A 594 -32.17 30.80 28.83
N LEU A 595 -31.72 30.08 29.83
CA LEU A 595 -32.54 29.35 30.78
C LEU A 595 -32.49 30.07 32.12
N PRO A 596 -33.65 30.54 32.66
CA PRO A 596 -33.67 31.14 34.00
C PRO A 596 -33.37 30.08 35.06
N ALA A 597 -32.82 30.52 36.19
CA ALA A 597 -32.65 29.63 37.34
C ALA A 597 -34.00 29.05 37.75
N GLY A 598 -34.08 27.75 37.99
CA GLY A 598 -35.28 27.00 38.34
C GLY A 598 -35.06 26.02 39.47
N SER A 599 -36.13 25.31 39.90
CA SER A 599 -36.00 24.26 40.90
C SER A 599 -35.19 23.09 40.35
N GLY A 600 -33.91 23.02 40.73
CA GLY A 600 -33.02 21.92 40.36
C GLY A 600 -31.97 22.21 39.27
N HIS A 601 -31.92 23.46 38.76
CA HIS A 601 -30.86 23.91 37.85
C HIS A 601 -30.52 25.38 38.05
N ASP A 602 -29.24 25.74 37.91
CA ASP A 602 -28.75 27.10 37.89
C ASP A 602 -29.11 27.81 36.58
N LYS A 603 -28.94 29.14 36.54
CA LYS A 603 -29.05 29.92 35.31
C LYS A 603 -28.01 29.40 34.29
N GLY A 604 -28.44 29.22 33.05
CA GLY A 604 -27.57 28.69 32.00
C GLY A 604 -28.13 28.97 30.60
N TRP A 605 -27.56 28.31 29.64
CA TRP A 605 -27.96 28.41 28.23
C TRP A 605 -28.19 27.03 27.64
N LEU A 606 -29.24 26.90 26.85
CA LEU A 606 -29.49 25.77 25.96
C LEU A 606 -29.14 26.20 24.55
N VAL A 607 -28.14 25.52 23.95
CA VAL A 607 -27.71 25.77 22.57
C VAL A 607 -28.19 24.61 21.72
N ALA A 608 -29.12 24.87 20.79
CA ALA A 608 -29.51 23.90 19.77
C ALA A 608 -28.66 24.14 18.51
N VAL A 609 -27.94 23.09 18.06
CA VAL A 609 -27.12 23.14 16.88
C VAL A 609 -27.64 22.14 15.85
N THR A 610 -28.01 22.65 14.68
CA THR A 610 -28.48 21.82 13.55
C THR A 610 -27.36 21.75 12.50
N VAL A 611 -26.98 20.53 12.18
CA VAL A 611 -25.95 20.22 11.16
C VAL A 611 -26.61 19.44 10.03
N HIS A 612 -26.32 19.82 8.81
CA HIS A 612 -26.67 19.10 7.59
C HIS A 612 -25.50 18.28 7.10
N ASN A 613 -25.76 17.06 6.68
CA ASN A 613 -24.83 16.21 5.96
C ASN A 613 -25.33 16.05 4.52
N ALA A 614 -24.64 16.67 3.56
CA ALA A 614 -24.97 16.54 2.14
C ALA A 614 -24.37 15.27 1.50
N GLY A 615 -23.37 14.63 2.17
CA GLY A 615 -22.82 13.36 1.74
C GLY A 615 -23.69 12.18 2.16
N ALA A 616 -23.46 11.02 1.53
CA ALA A 616 -24.26 9.82 1.79
C ALA A 616 -23.76 9.00 2.99
N ALA A 617 -22.49 9.09 3.34
CA ALA A 617 -21.94 8.40 4.51
C ALA A 617 -22.40 9.07 5.81
N VAL A 618 -22.80 8.25 6.80
CA VAL A 618 -23.11 8.75 8.14
C VAL A 618 -21.84 9.26 8.83
N ALA A 619 -21.94 10.35 9.58
CA ALA A 619 -20.84 10.90 10.38
C ALA A 619 -21.20 10.91 11.87
N GLU A 620 -20.25 10.60 12.74
CA GLU A 620 -20.34 10.86 14.18
C GLU A 620 -19.15 11.71 14.61
N VAL A 621 -19.39 12.98 14.85
CA VAL A 621 -18.36 14.02 15.03
C VAL A 621 -18.44 14.69 16.40
N PRO A 622 -17.35 15.26 16.92
CA PRO A 622 -17.41 16.13 18.07
C PRO A 622 -18.14 17.45 17.73
N LEU A 623 -19.04 17.85 18.61
CA LEU A 623 -19.67 19.15 18.67
C LEU A 623 -19.17 19.87 19.91
N VAL A 624 -18.48 20.98 19.73
CA VAL A 624 -17.93 21.80 20.79
C VAL A 624 -18.68 23.13 20.88
N VAL A 625 -19.20 23.44 22.06
CA VAL A 625 -19.83 24.75 22.36
C VAL A 625 -18.89 25.48 23.32
N ASN A 626 -18.40 26.64 22.91
CA ASN A 626 -17.51 27.50 23.67
C ASN A 626 -18.28 28.66 24.31
N ALA A 627 -17.95 28.98 25.57
CA ALA A 627 -18.47 30.12 26.31
C ALA A 627 -17.34 30.73 27.16
N GLY A 628 -16.58 31.67 26.58
CA GLY A 628 -15.39 32.21 27.21
C GLY A 628 -14.28 31.13 27.40
N THR A 629 -13.96 30.83 28.68
CA THR A 629 -12.99 29.75 29.02
C THR A 629 -13.63 28.36 29.18
N LEU A 630 -14.94 28.27 29.14
CA LEU A 630 -15.67 27.02 29.25
C LEU A 630 -15.95 26.45 27.88
N ALA A 631 -15.69 25.14 27.70
CA ALA A 631 -16.04 24.39 26.50
C ALA A 631 -16.77 23.11 26.89
N ILE A 632 -17.86 22.81 26.22
CA ILE A 632 -18.59 21.53 26.36
C ILE A 632 -18.53 20.79 25.05
N THR A 633 -18.04 19.57 25.09
CA THR A 633 -17.99 18.67 23.93
C THR A 633 -19.08 17.60 24.05
N ARG A 634 -19.79 17.37 22.95
CA ARG A 634 -20.74 16.26 22.75
C ARG A 634 -20.40 15.54 21.45
N ARG A 635 -20.72 14.26 21.35
CA ARG A 635 -20.68 13.58 20.06
C ARG A 635 -22.07 13.68 19.44
N MET A 636 -22.08 13.99 18.14
CA MET A 636 -23.29 14.16 17.36
C MET A 636 -23.25 13.24 16.15
N ARG A 637 -24.26 12.38 15.99
CA ARG A 637 -24.42 11.52 14.82
C ARG A 637 -25.32 12.17 13.80
N ILE A 638 -24.85 12.32 12.57
CA ILE A 638 -25.55 12.96 11.46
C ILE A 638 -25.69 11.92 10.35
N PRO A 639 -26.92 11.41 10.08
CA PRO A 639 -27.13 10.47 8.97
C PRO A 639 -26.81 11.12 7.63
N GLY A 640 -26.49 10.32 6.63
CA GLY A 640 -26.25 10.80 5.28
C GLY A 640 -27.51 11.47 4.69
N LEU A 641 -27.32 12.48 3.85
CA LEU A 641 -28.36 13.23 3.13
C LEU A 641 -29.45 13.80 4.06
N SER A 642 -29.10 14.16 5.29
CA SER A 642 -30.07 14.60 6.28
C SER A 642 -29.56 15.65 7.26
N ASN A 643 -30.44 16.15 8.09
CA ASN A 643 -30.14 17.05 9.19
C ASN A 643 -30.20 16.31 10.53
N ALA A 644 -29.33 16.70 11.46
CA ALA A 644 -29.44 16.33 12.86
C ALA A 644 -29.35 17.56 13.75
N THR A 645 -29.98 17.52 14.91
CA THR A 645 -29.96 18.62 15.89
C THR A 645 -29.53 18.08 17.24
N GLU A 646 -28.46 18.64 17.81
CA GLU A 646 -28.00 18.36 19.17
C GLU A 646 -28.24 19.54 20.07
N ARG A 647 -28.53 19.26 21.35
CA ARG A 647 -28.80 20.29 22.35
C ARG A 647 -27.79 20.23 23.47
N VAL A 648 -27.06 21.32 23.66
CA VAL A 648 -25.98 21.42 24.66
C VAL A 648 -26.39 22.43 25.73
N LEU A 649 -26.31 22.02 26.99
CA LEU A 649 -26.48 22.91 28.14
C LEU A 649 -25.12 23.44 28.53
N ILE A 650 -24.97 24.76 28.72
CA ILE A 650 -23.76 25.43 29.14
C ILE A 650 -24.10 26.57 30.14
N GLU A 651 -23.27 26.74 31.16
CA GLU A 651 -23.53 27.65 32.26
C GLU A 651 -23.38 29.14 31.87
N SER A 652 -22.46 29.41 30.93
CA SER A 652 -22.15 30.76 30.49
C SER A 652 -22.68 31.02 29.08
N ALA A 653 -22.79 32.29 28.72
CA ALA A 653 -23.24 32.71 27.40
C ALA A 653 -22.35 32.14 26.28
N PRO A 654 -22.90 31.35 25.34
CA PRO A 654 -22.13 30.71 24.30
C PRO A 654 -21.59 31.74 23.30
N THR A 655 -20.36 31.56 22.86
CA THR A 655 -19.69 32.48 21.93
C THR A 655 -19.44 31.84 20.56
N GLN A 656 -19.24 30.54 20.52
CA GLN A 656 -18.86 29.82 19.29
C GLN A 656 -19.27 28.37 19.36
N VAL A 657 -19.60 27.80 18.20
CA VAL A 657 -19.81 26.38 17.99
C VAL A 657 -18.82 25.87 16.96
N THR A 658 -18.22 24.71 17.24
CA THR A 658 -17.36 23.99 16.30
C THR A 658 -17.92 22.58 16.11
N VAL A 659 -18.05 22.14 14.86
CA VAL A 659 -18.49 20.80 14.47
C VAL A 659 -17.35 20.15 13.69
N ASN A 660 -17.03 18.92 14.05
CA ASN A 660 -15.87 18.17 13.61
C ASN A 660 -14.54 18.87 13.97
N ASP A 661 -13.54 18.11 14.35
CA ASP A 661 -12.18 18.57 14.66
C ASP A 661 -11.16 18.09 13.63
N GLY A 662 -11.64 17.63 12.44
CA GLY A 662 -10.82 17.00 11.42
C GLY A 662 -10.63 15.50 11.63
N SER A 663 -11.11 14.93 12.73
CA SER A 663 -10.98 13.49 13.03
C SER A 663 -11.91 12.61 12.19
N THR A 664 -12.97 13.17 11.63
CA THR A 664 -13.83 12.50 10.66
C THR A 664 -13.60 13.11 9.28
N PRO A 665 -13.12 12.34 8.30
CA PRO A 665 -12.88 12.85 6.95
C PRO A 665 -14.16 13.32 6.28
N GLU A 666 -14.07 14.39 5.50
CA GLU A 666 -15.14 14.97 4.72
C GLU A 666 -14.71 15.21 3.27
N SER A 667 -15.68 15.31 2.35
CA SER A 667 -15.42 15.74 0.98
C SER A 667 -15.06 17.23 0.88
N GLY A 668 -15.32 18.00 1.92
CA GLY A 668 -15.03 19.42 2.10
C GLY A 668 -14.10 19.72 3.26
N PRO A 669 -14.19 20.91 3.87
CA PRO A 669 -13.38 21.27 5.04
C PRO A 669 -13.68 20.35 6.23
N GLY A 670 -12.63 19.84 6.89
CA GLY A 670 -12.76 18.92 8.05
C GLY A 670 -13.17 19.59 9.35
N THR A 671 -13.40 20.88 9.39
CA THR A 671 -13.84 21.61 10.60
C THR A 671 -14.76 22.76 10.25
N HIS A 672 -15.92 22.86 10.94
CA HIS A 672 -16.94 23.87 10.74
C HIS A 672 -17.12 24.69 11.99
N THR A 673 -16.95 26.01 11.89
CA THR A 673 -17.06 26.93 13.03
C THR A 673 -18.08 28.01 12.75
N ARG A 674 -18.92 28.30 13.76
CA ARG A 674 -19.90 29.37 13.71
C ARG A 674 -19.86 30.21 14.98
N THR A 675 -19.60 31.50 14.84
CA THR A 675 -19.68 32.47 15.95
C THR A 675 -21.15 32.79 16.29
N ILE A 676 -21.46 32.83 17.58
CA ILE A 676 -22.76 33.17 18.07
C ILE A 676 -22.77 34.66 18.39
N VAL A 677 -23.55 35.41 17.63
CA VAL A 677 -23.82 36.83 17.91
C VAL A 677 -24.97 36.95 18.88
N GLN A 678 -24.69 37.46 20.07
CA GLN A 678 -25.74 37.79 21.00
C GLN A 678 -26.38 39.12 20.58
N HIS A 679 -27.63 39.13 20.22
CA HIS A 679 -28.37 40.37 20.09
C HIS A 679 -28.74 40.82 21.51
N PRO A 680 -28.31 41.98 21.97
CA PRO A 680 -28.84 42.56 23.21
C PRO A 680 -30.34 42.83 22.97
N GLU A 681 -31.20 42.25 23.84
CA GLU A 681 -32.62 42.59 23.87
C GLU A 681 -32.83 44.08 24.17
#